data_3a7f3954c80f717b0f3109344fd194e9
#
_entry.id   3a7f3954c80f717b0f3109344fd194e9
#
_cell.length_a   1.000
_cell.length_b   1.000
_cell.length_c   1.000
_cell.angle_alpha   90.00
_cell.angle_beta   90.00
_cell.angle_gamma   90.00
#
_symmetry.space_group_name_H-M   'P 1'
#
loop_
_entity.id
_entity.type
_entity.pdbx_description
1 polymer ?
#
loop_
_entity_poly.entity_id
_entity_poly.type
_entity_poly.pdbx_seq_one_letter_code
_entity_poly.pdbx_strand_id
1 'polypeptide(L)'
;MKERALKILFLITSIFVIAITMLLIAYKWGIPAIVNNSSSLIEKQASNALNSDVKIKGMKLKTGLEIAFTVEKFTIDKDGKNYLTLSDIDTLFSIRELYKKRIVVKKILTKDIFVDAYNLSLILPKQEKKKEKKESPIFFDFYNTLLGVKNVTLIYHSPDFDVDLKIKHAIFDRRNERKYLHLDFDLGIKKDGHKIDISANDQNRIYMENHVAYIKDFPIEIEKSKIIINAYMTNKGKGELNISAKNFSAKDIADIVNSNLIVANGSQMLEPIKDINGSVDFSVKYADKKLSGDIKINEVNLKVKPILDLPVKITKGEVKIGEKDIDFVGFEGYYNNKKTNTLSMKGYTKDYQKTCETKLDSDIFITNDLFKNYLSKMLGSPVQIVGDSMSKLIIKSKNGASVDVLWFFLLKENHGFKFGEQSMVLSDFKTFFKVDLSVVKNILKINTINYHITKELKRGMTPLVQIDGNLDMADNMKILDLNINMPKELPSEFLNFISCQNIFKKGNVSGKMSINNHGKFPTMTGEFALNKVFVPAQRLYIRKAKLKAEGNKIGLVSEGRFRREQYKFDGYVVNELRLPIIVKDVNLTVDNIDVAKILEQGQGENNTENAAQAFVSTGVEGEEESEIMPPFQKGLIIIEKCSLNLLKGVYKEINFANIHADMTLDKDGVLNLKSNRFDIADGISTLRVNADLVNRIYHLRLGVKDVDSNLMATAILGLPRQISGKAKGLIDISADKSLKLNGDIKFEIKDGTIEQVGYVEYILKVASLFRNPLAMVSPSTVMDLVNIPEGRFDIIKGEMKLEDNVIKRMKITSSAAELASLIYGRYDLTTNDATLRIYTKFSGKGKGFAGVLRNISLNSIATKLSISARNERNYYANELSQIPTLEAGEDGAQVFLTKVDGDVLNYNFLSSLKRIK
;
A
#
# COMPACT_ATOMS: atom_id res chain seq x y z
N MET A 1 -38.22 -0.46 19.89
CA MET A 1 -37.93 -1.34 21.05
C MET A 1 -39.11 -1.47 22.04
N LYS A 2 -39.71 -0.40 22.54
CA LYS A 2 -40.87 -0.48 23.45
C LYS A 2 -42.03 -1.34 22.94
N GLU A 3 -42.35 -1.30 21.65
CA GLU A 3 -43.42 -2.10 21.06
C GLU A 3 -43.15 -3.60 21.00
N ARG A 4 -41.89 -4.03 20.75
CA ARG A 4 -41.56 -5.46 20.60
C ARG A 4 -41.45 -6.16 21.97
N ALA A 5 -40.82 -5.53 22.95
CA ALA A 5 -40.76 -6.06 24.32
C ALA A 5 -42.18 -6.06 24.95
N LEU A 6 -43.01 -5.07 24.63
CA LEU A 6 -44.43 -5.04 25.01
C LEU A 6 -45.22 -6.17 24.35
N LYS A 7 -44.92 -6.54 23.09
CA LYS A 7 -45.58 -7.64 22.38
C LYS A 7 -45.23 -9.01 22.99
N ILE A 8 -43.98 -9.21 23.41
CA ILE A 8 -43.55 -10.45 24.07
C ILE A 8 -44.19 -10.55 25.47
N LEU A 9 -44.16 -9.47 26.26
CA LEU A 9 -44.83 -9.42 27.55
C LEU A 9 -46.34 -9.59 27.38
N PHE A 10 -46.92 -9.00 26.37
CA PHE A 10 -48.34 -9.13 26.02
C PHE A 10 -48.69 -10.55 25.57
N LEU A 11 -47.77 -11.27 24.87
CA LEU A 11 -47.97 -12.65 24.47
C LEU A 11 -47.98 -13.58 25.68
N ILE A 12 -47.02 -13.42 26.62
CA ILE A 12 -46.96 -14.19 27.86
C ILE A 12 -48.21 -13.92 28.72
N THR A 13 -48.61 -12.67 28.83
CA THR A 13 -49.83 -12.28 29.55
C THR A 13 -51.07 -12.80 28.85
N SER A 14 -51.11 -12.82 27.51
CA SER A 14 -52.22 -13.36 26.73
C SER A 14 -52.37 -14.88 26.88
N ILE A 15 -51.27 -15.64 27.00
CA ILE A 15 -51.31 -17.09 27.24
C ILE A 15 -51.91 -17.37 28.63
N PHE A 16 -51.49 -16.57 29.61
CA PHE A 16 -52.08 -16.65 30.97
C PHE A 16 -53.57 -16.27 30.97
N VAL A 17 -53.94 -15.24 30.21
CA VAL A 17 -55.33 -14.78 30.01
C VAL A 17 -56.12 -15.81 29.21
N ILE A 18 -55.53 -16.51 28.23
CA ILE A 18 -56.22 -17.56 27.48
C ILE A 18 -56.54 -18.77 28.36
N ALA A 19 -55.57 -19.18 29.24
CA ALA A 19 -55.87 -20.24 30.20
C ALA A 19 -56.99 -19.85 31.17
N ILE A 20 -56.99 -18.61 31.65
CA ILE A 20 -58.07 -18.06 32.49
C ILE A 20 -59.38 -17.89 31.72
N THR A 21 -59.32 -17.42 30.48
CA THR A 21 -60.50 -17.22 29.60
C THR A 21 -61.15 -18.54 29.23
N MET A 22 -60.38 -19.61 29.00
CA MET A 22 -60.91 -20.96 28.80
C MET A 22 -61.62 -21.51 30.05
N LEU A 23 -61.09 -21.23 31.22
CA LEU A 23 -61.77 -21.51 32.50
C LEU A 23 -63.04 -20.72 32.67
N LEU A 24 -63.13 -19.46 32.23
CA LEU A 24 -64.26 -18.59 32.23
C LEU A 24 -65.34 -18.99 31.19
N ILE A 25 -64.91 -19.50 30.04
CA ILE A 25 -65.82 -20.04 28.99
C ILE A 25 -66.48 -21.33 29.48
N ALA A 26 -65.71 -22.22 30.15
CA ALA A 26 -66.23 -23.44 30.77
C ALA A 26 -67.32 -23.09 31.86
N TYR A 27 -67.11 -22.03 32.60
CA TYR A 27 -68.13 -21.53 33.62
C TYR A 27 -69.36 -20.98 32.96
N LYS A 28 -69.27 -20.30 31.81
CA LYS A 28 -70.41 -19.63 31.16
C LYS A 28 -71.43 -20.61 30.54
N TRP A 29 -71.06 -21.86 30.36
CA TRP A 29 -71.87 -22.87 29.59
C TRP A 29 -72.49 -23.97 30.44
N GLY A 30 -72.49 -23.80 31.78
CA GLY A 30 -73.34 -24.65 32.64
C GLY A 30 -72.72 -25.79 33.37
N ILE A 31 -73.00 -25.77 34.58
CA ILE A 31 -72.51 -26.57 35.72
C ILE A 31 -72.98 -27.99 35.68
N PRO A 32 -72.44 -28.81 36.44
CA PRO A 32 -71.83 -30.10 36.50
C PRO A 32 -72.41 -31.33 35.74
N ALA A 33 -73.65 -31.30 35.33
CA ALA A 33 -74.21 -32.40 34.53
C ALA A 33 -73.63 -32.49 33.09
N ILE A 34 -73.06 -31.40 32.65
CA ILE A 34 -72.53 -31.27 31.28
C ILE A 34 -71.05 -31.54 31.24
N VAL A 35 -70.27 -31.40 32.34
CA VAL A 35 -68.82 -31.38 32.38
C VAL A 35 -68.22 -32.80 32.13
N ASN A 36 -68.82 -33.84 32.65
CA ASN A 36 -68.24 -35.19 32.49
C ASN A 36 -68.42 -35.82 31.06
N ASN A 37 -69.38 -35.29 30.27
CA ASN A 37 -69.64 -35.72 28.90
C ASN A 37 -69.43 -34.63 27.86
N SER A 38 -68.99 -33.43 28.26
CA SER A 38 -68.91 -32.24 27.38
C SER A 38 -67.51 -31.95 26.81
N SER A 39 -66.51 -32.71 27.15
CA SER A 39 -65.16 -32.53 26.58
C SER A 39 -65.20 -32.52 25.05
N SER A 40 -65.88 -33.48 24.43
CA SER A 40 -66.00 -33.56 22.98
C SER A 40 -66.77 -32.41 22.31
N LEU A 41 -67.74 -31.80 23.03
CA LEU A 41 -68.48 -30.68 22.53
C LEU A 41 -67.66 -29.36 22.62
N ILE A 42 -66.88 -29.22 23.70
CA ILE A 42 -65.90 -28.11 23.88
C ILE A 42 -64.78 -28.25 22.87
N GLU A 43 -64.26 -29.45 22.69
CA GLU A 43 -63.24 -29.72 21.66
C GLU A 43 -63.70 -29.31 20.26
N LYS A 44 -64.91 -29.76 19.86
CA LYS A 44 -65.51 -29.44 18.58
C LYS A 44 -65.77 -27.95 18.36
N GLN A 45 -66.26 -27.26 19.33
CA GLN A 45 -66.48 -25.80 19.23
C GLN A 45 -65.19 -25.03 19.22
N ALA A 46 -64.22 -25.41 20.08
CA ALA A 46 -62.91 -24.77 20.11
C ALA A 46 -62.12 -25.05 18.83
N SER A 47 -62.17 -26.27 18.29
CA SER A 47 -61.54 -26.67 17.02
C SER A 47 -62.10 -25.86 15.86
N ASN A 48 -63.42 -25.68 15.80
CA ASN A 48 -64.03 -24.86 14.77
C ASN A 48 -63.68 -23.36 14.89
N ALA A 49 -63.63 -22.85 16.14
CA ALA A 49 -63.31 -21.44 16.39
C ALA A 49 -61.84 -21.10 16.07
N LEU A 50 -60.93 -22.06 16.26
CA LEU A 50 -59.48 -21.89 16.05
C LEU A 50 -59.01 -22.45 14.71
N ASN A 51 -59.93 -23.14 13.97
CA ASN A 51 -59.55 -23.88 12.76
C ASN A 51 -58.33 -24.79 12.99
N SER A 52 -58.38 -25.55 14.10
CA SER A 52 -57.27 -26.36 14.63
C SER A 52 -57.82 -27.54 15.42
N ASP A 53 -57.08 -28.62 15.57
CA ASP A 53 -57.52 -29.80 16.33
C ASP A 53 -57.31 -29.55 17.84
N VAL A 54 -58.35 -29.29 18.55
CA VAL A 54 -58.33 -29.07 20.00
C VAL A 54 -58.76 -30.34 20.73
N LYS A 55 -57.91 -30.85 21.66
CA LYS A 55 -58.23 -32.03 22.47
C LYS A 55 -58.12 -31.72 23.95
N ILE A 56 -59.07 -32.29 24.74
CA ILE A 56 -59.14 -32.17 26.19
C ILE A 56 -59.27 -33.56 26.79
N LYS A 57 -58.28 -33.96 27.54
CA LYS A 57 -58.23 -35.27 28.20
C LYS A 57 -58.37 -35.12 29.71
N GLY A 58 -59.14 -36.00 30.34
CA GLY A 58 -59.19 -36.15 31.79
C GLY A 58 -59.77 -34.93 32.54
N MET A 59 -60.82 -34.32 31.96
CA MET A 59 -61.54 -33.22 32.58
C MET A 59 -62.42 -33.77 33.73
N LYS A 60 -62.24 -33.27 34.96
CA LYS A 60 -63.01 -33.65 36.16
C LYS A 60 -63.40 -32.38 36.92
N LEU A 61 -64.66 -32.34 37.32
CA LEU A 61 -65.17 -31.33 38.20
C LEU A 61 -65.66 -31.94 39.51
N LYS A 62 -65.13 -31.45 40.66
CA LYS A 62 -65.69 -31.75 42.01
C LYS A 62 -66.43 -30.55 42.52
N THR A 63 -67.68 -30.76 42.90
CA THR A 63 -68.54 -29.72 43.36
C THR A 63 -68.71 -29.77 44.87
N GLY A 64 -68.86 -28.58 45.54
CA GLY A 64 -69.04 -28.38 46.96
C GLY A 64 -68.98 -26.89 47.28
N LEU A 65 -68.76 -26.54 48.58
CA LEU A 65 -68.45 -25.15 48.92
C LEU A 65 -67.17 -24.62 48.28
N GLU A 66 -66.27 -25.62 47.90
CA GLU A 66 -65.14 -25.41 47.04
C GLU A 66 -65.29 -26.24 45.80
N ILE A 67 -65.14 -25.61 44.65
CA ILE A 67 -65.21 -26.23 43.33
C ILE A 67 -63.75 -26.47 42.85
N ALA A 68 -63.35 -27.73 42.68
CA ALA A 68 -62.08 -28.12 42.10
C ALA A 68 -62.32 -28.54 40.63
N PHE A 69 -61.65 -27.89 39.73
CA PHE A 69 -61.65 -28.25 38.31
C PHE A 69 -60.22 -28.68 37.90
N THR A 70 -60.14 -29.89 37.35
CA THR A 70 -58.85 -30.46 36.89
C THR A 70 -58.98 -30.92 35.47
N VAL A 71 -57.91 -30.68 34.69
CA VAL A 71 -57.75 -31.18 33.31
C VAL A 71 -56.37 -31.85 33.21
N GLU A 72 -56.34 -33.13 32.84
CA GLU A 72 -55.10 -33.89 32.71
C GLU A 72 -54.26 -33.34 31.54
N LYS A 73 -54.87 -33.08 30.37
CA LYS A 73 -54.14 -32.57 29.20
C LYS A 73 -55.08 -31.77 28.30
N PHE A 74 -54.60 -30.65 27.86
CA PHE A 74 -55.26 -29.80 26.81
C PHE A 74 -54.25 -29.57 25.69
N THR A 75 -54.63 -29.80 24.45
CA THR A 75 -53.74 -29.57 23.29
C THR A 75 -54.46 -28.79 22.19
N ILE A 76 -53.65 -28.02 21.45
CA ILE A 76 -54.03 -27.42 20.17
C ILE A 76 -53.02 -27.88 19.14
N ASP A 77 -53.51 -28.68 18.22
CA ASP A 77 -52.70 -29.24 17.14
C ASP A 77 -53.21 -28.70 15.80
N LYS A 78 -52.31 -28.43 14.84
CA LYS A 78 -52.66 -28.07 13.48
C LYS A 78 -51.68 -28.64 12.50
N ASP A 79 -52.18 -29.25 11.40
CA ASP A 79 -51.36 -29.84 10.34
C ASP A 79 -50.32 -30.86 10.89
N GLY A 80 -50.75 -31.66 11.92
CA GLY A 80 -49.93 -32.64 12.59
C GLY A 80 -48.83 -32.09 13.51
N LYS A 81 -48.81 -30.78 13.75
CA LYS A 81 -47.89 -30.11 14.68
C LYS A 81 -48.59 -29.62 15.92
N ASN A 82 -47.97 -29.78 17.07
CA ASN A 82 -48.49 -29.30 18.35
C ASN A 82 -48.11 -27.82 18.55
N TYR A 83 -49.09 -26.93 18.75
CA TYR A 83 -48.91 -25.51 19.01
C TYR A 83 -49.06 -25.12 20.47
N LEU A 84 -49.89 -25.88 21.21
CA LEU A 84 -50.06 -25.67 22.63
C LEU A 84 -50.35 -27.00 23.32
N THR A 85 -49.67 -27.26 24.41
CA THR A 85 -49.97 -28.30 25.37
C THR A 85 -50.05 -27.69 26.77
N LEU A 86 -51.06 -27.95 27.50
CA LEU A 86 -51.19 -27.69 28.93
C LEU A 86 -51.53 -29.00 29.62
N SER A 87 -50.71 -29.37 30.61
CA SER A 87 -50.98 -30.61 31.39
C SER A 87 -51.18 -30.29 32.86
N ASP A 88 -51.85 -31.17 33.56
CA ASP A 88 -52.16 -31.08 35.01
C ASP A 88 -52.70 -29.72 35.43
N ILE A 89 -53.69 -29.20 34.72
CA ILE A 89 -54.39 -28.00 35.16
C ILE A 89 -55.23 -28.31 36.41
N ASP A 90 -54.90 -27.61 37.50
CA ASP A 90 -55.52 -27.80 38.80
C ASP A 90 -55.99 -26.43 39.32
N THR A 91 -57.30 -26.29 39.45
CA THR A 91 -57.90 -25.03 39.89
C THR A 91 -58.84 -25.28 41.08
N LEU A 92 -58.87 -24.33 41.99
CA LEU A 92 -59.71 -24.38 43.15
C LEU A 92 -60.42 -23.02 43.34
N PHE A 93 -61.71 -23.06 43.36
CA PHE A 93 -62.58 -21.88 43.54
C PHE A 93 -63.42 -22.06 44.81
N SER A 94 -63.61 -21.01 45.57
CA SER A 94 -64.55 -20.97 46.69
C SER A 94 -65.82 -20.15 46.31
N ILE A 95 -66.97 -20.77 46.45
CA ILE A 95 -68.24 -20.13 46.19
C ILE A 95 -68.96 -19.67 47.47
N ARG A 96 -68.27 -19.77 48.62
CA ARG A 96 -68.79 -19.38 49.92
C ARG A 96 -69.32 -17.91 49.96
N GLU A 97 -68.79 -17.05 49.15
CA GLU A 97 -69.19 -15.63 49.05
C GLU A 97 -70.03 -15.33 47.78
N LEU A 98 -70.60 -16.38 47.13
CA LEU A 98 -71.48 -16.18 45.97
C LEU A 98 -72.71 -15.31 46.25
N TYR A 99 -73.18 -15.29 47.49
CA TYR A 99 -74.21 -14.42 47.93
C TYR A 99 -73.85 -12.90 47.80
N LYS A 100 -72.57 -12.57 47.81
CA LYS A 100 -72.04 -11.25 47.50
C LYS A 100 -71.70 -11.08 46.01
N LYS A 101 -72.13 -12.01 45.14
CA LYS A 101 -71.79 -12.09 43.74
C LYS A 101 -70.29 -12.22 43.48
N ARG A 102 -69.58 -12.89 44.41
CA ARG A 102 -68.10 -13.00 44.43
C ARG A 102 -67.73 -14.47 44.49
N ILE A 103 -66.81 -14.87 43.56
CA ILE A 103 -66.16 -16.17 43.55
C ILE A 103 -64.70 -15.96 43.91
N VAL A 104 -64.21 -16.59 44.96
CA VAL A 104 -62.86 -16.49 45.41
C VAL A 104 -62.05 -17.58 44.69
N VAL A 105 -61.06 -17.21 43.89
CA VAL A 105 -60.09 -18.11 43.29
C VAL A 105 -59.02 -18.39 44.31
N LYS A 106 -58.87 -19.63 44.75
CA LYS A 106 -57.88 -20.05 45.76
C LYS A 106 -56.56 -20.60 45.13
N LYS A 107 -56.67 -21.33 44.01
CA LYS A 107 -55.54 -21.96 43.36
C LYS A 107 -55.76 -22.07 41.87
N ILE A 108 -54.72 -21.81 41.08
CA ILE A 108 -54.58 -22.17 39.67
C ILE A 108 -53.11 -22.63 39.47
N LEU A 109 -52.96 -23.91 39.22
CA LEU A 109 -51.66 -24.51 38.93
C LEU A 109 -51.72 -25.27 37.61
N THR A 110 -50.65 -25.20 36.83
CA THR A 110 -50.51 -25.97 35.58
C THR A 110 -49.09 -26.45 35.45
N LYS A 111 -48.93 -27.64 34.93
CA LYS A 111 -47.59 -28.22 34.68
C LYS A 111 -47.44 -28.59 33.22
N ASP A 112 -46.17 -28.85 32.85
CA ASP A 112 -45.74 -29.33 31.52
C ASP A 112 -46.49 -28.57 30.37
N ILE A 113 -46.22 -27.29 30.31
CA ILE A 113 -46.73 -26.37 29.32
C ILE A 113 -45.78 -26.29 28.14
N PHE A 114 -46.31 -26.58 26.96
CA PHE A 114 -45.62 -26.31 25.71
C PHE A 114 -46.38 -25.28 24.90
N VAL A 115 -45.70 -24.27 24.35
CA VAL A 115 -46.30 -23.20 23.51
C VAL A 115 -45.40 -22.89 22.37
N ASP A 116 -45.87 -23.18 21.14
CA ASP A 116 -45.32 -22.61 19.93
C ASP A 116 -46.02 -21.24 19.67
N ALA A 117 -45.44 -20.20 20.23
CA ALA A 117 -46.10 -18.92 20.32
C ALA A 117 -46.23 -18.21 18.93
N TYR A 118 -45.29 -18.42 18.03
CA TYR A 118 -45.36 -17.87 16.69
C TYR A 118 -46.49 -18.51 15.88
N ASN A 119 -46.49 -19.81 15.79
CA ASN A 119 -47.53 -20.57 15.03
C ASN A 119 -48.90 -20.44 15.66
N LEU A 120 -48.98 -20.49 16.99
CA LEU A 120 -50.24 -20.23 17.73
C LEU A 120 -50.81 -18.85 17.43
N SER A 121 -49.96 -17.80 17.33
CA SER A 121 -50.40 -16.43 17.02
C SER A 121 -51.01 -16.28 15.62
N LEU A 122 -50.65 -17.18 14.67
CA LEU A 122 -51.20 -17.15 13.31
C LEU A 122 -52.62 -17.71 13.22
N ILE A 123 -53.00 -18.59 14.15
CA ILE A 123 -54.30 -19.25 14.16
C ILE A 123 -55.32 -18.57 15.10
N LEU A 124 -54.84 -17.74 16.05
CA LEU A 124 -55.73 -17.01 16.93
C LEU A 124 -56.49 -15.91 16.16
N PRO A 125 -57.83 -15.79 16.35
CA PRO A 125 -58.61 -14.76 15.68
C PRO A 125 -58.13 -13.38 16.11
N LYS A 126 -57.90 -12.51 15.13
CA LYS A 126 -57.58 -11.10 15.40
C LYS A 126 -58.71 -10.48 16.23
N GLN A 127 -58.41 -10.03 17.45
CA GLN A 127 -59.39 -9.31 18.26
C GLN A 127 -59.77 -8.00 17.56
N GLU A 128 -60.98 -7.95 16.99
CA GLU A 128 -61.61 -6.68 16.71
C GLU A 128 -61.89 -5.95 18.06
N LYS A 129 -61.45 -4.69 18.15
CA LYS A 129 -61.73 -3.84 19.32
C LYS A 129 -63.22 -3.68 19.45
N LYS A 130 -63.93 -4.61 20.15
CA LYS A 130 -65.32 -4.38 20.59
C LYS A 130 -65.30 -3.44 21.79
N LYS A 131 -65.77 -2.23 21.57
CA LYS A 131 -66.30 -1.38 22.63
C LYS A 131 -67.49 -2.07 23.23
N GLU A 132 -67.45 -2.25 24.50
CA GLU A 132 -68.54 -2.29 25.56
C GLU A 132 -68.13 -3.34 26.58
N LYS A 133 -67.73 -2.81 27.76
CA LYS A 133 -67.62 -3.61 28.97
C LYS A 133 -69.09 -3.78 29.46
N LYS A 134 -69.69 -4.93 29.13
CA LYS A 134 -70.76 -5.39 29.90
C LYS A 134 -70.25 -5.79 31.28
N GLU A 135 -70.67 -5.12 32.33
CA GLU A 135 -70.36 -5.53 33.70
C GLU A 135 -70.75 -6.98 33.90
N SER A 136 -69.80 -7.81 34.30
CA SER A 136 -70.11 -9.19 34.67
C SER A 136 -70.91 -9.19 35.96
N PRO A 137 -72.08 -9.86 36.05
CA PRO A 137 -72.91 -9.90 37.27
C PRO A 137 -72.14 -10.64 38.40
N ILE A 138 -71.07 -11.34 38.17
CA ILE A 138 -70.28 -12.11 39.16
C ILE A 138 -68.82 -11.67 39.07
N PHE A 139 -68.19 -11.37 40.20
CA PHE A 139 -66.84 -10.88 40.33
C PHE A 139 -65.91 -12.02 40.80
N PHE A 140 -64.79 -12.23 40.11
CA PHE A 140 -63.72 -13.14 40.51
C PHE A 140 -62.71 -12.42 41.39
N ASP A 141 -62.54 -12.91 42.61
CA ASP A 141 -61.55 -12.39 43.54
C ASP A 141 -60.32 -13.27 43.64
N PHE A 142 -59.16 -12.69 43.35
CA PHE A 142 -57.90 -13.31 43.42
C PHE A 142 -57.13 -12.90 44.70
N TYR A 143 -57.74 -12.45 45.74
CA TYR A 143 -57.06 -11.90 46.90
C TYR A 143 -56.21 -12.91 47.66
N ASN A 144 -56.55 -14.12 47.87
CA ASN A 144 -55.80 -15.16 48.56
C ASN A 144 -55.52 -16.34 47.63
N THR A 145 -54.95 -16.07 46.48
CA THR A 145 -54.75 -17.04 45.41
C THR A 145 -53.32 -17.51 45.30
N LEU A 146 -53.13 -18.79 45.09
CA LEU A 146 -51.89 -19.39 44.61
C LEU A 146 -51.99 -19.58 43.10
N LEU A 147 -51.20 -18.80 42.34
CA LEU A 147 -51.06 -18.96 40.89
C LEU A 147 -49.70 -19.55 40.56
N GLY A 148 -49.66 -20.53 39.70
CA GLY A 148 -48.34 -21.10 39.33
C GLY A 148 -48.36 -21.93 38.07
N VAL A 149 -47.21 -21.95 37.46
CA VAL A 149 -46.88 -22.80 36.33
C VAL A 149 -45.55 -23.50 36.60
N LYS A 150 -45.41 -24.73 36.11
CA LYS A 150 -44.17 -25.50 36.17
C LYS A 150 -43.87 -26.12 34.82
N ASN A 151 -42.54 -26.26 34.49
CA ASN A 151 -42.07 -26.91 33.27
C ASN A 151 -42.70 -26.28 32.02
N VAL A 152 -42.59 -24.96 31.86
CA VAL A 152 -43.09 -24.26 30.67
C VAL A 152 -41.98 -24.23 29.64
N THR A 153 -42.28 -24.69 28.44
CA THR A 153 -41.45 -24.48 27.25
C THR A 153 -42.24 -23.61 26.28
N LEU A 154 -41.72 -22.44 26.01
CA LEU A 154 -42.27 -21.53 25.03
C LEU A 154 -41.22 -21.30 23.93
N ILE A 155 -41.60 -21.60 22.71
CA ILE A 155 -40.81 -21.31 21.53
C ILE A 155 -41.48 -20.24 20.68
N TYR A 156 -40.71 -19.31 20.17
CA TYR A 156 -41.15 -18.29 19.20
C TYR A 156 -40.09 -18.18 18.11
N HIS A 157 -40.30 -18.90 17.03
CA HIS A 157 -39.38 -18.93 15.89
C HIS A 157 -40.02 -18.17 14.72
N SER A 158 -39.61 -16.94 14.52
CA SER A 158 -40.06 -16.04 13.45
C SER A 158 -38.98 -15.79 12.44
N PRO A 159 -39.29 -15.27 11.25
CA PRO A 159 -38.28 -14.88 10.28
C PRO A 159 -37.25 -13.85 10.78
N ASP A 160 -37.65 -13.03 11.77
CA ASP A 160 -36.84 -11.92 12.30
C ASP A 160 -35.95 -12.32 13.47
N PHE A 161 -36.40 -13.23 14.35
CA PHE A 161 -35.65 -13.69 15.53
C PHE A 161 -36.28 -14.94 16.15
N ASP A 162 -35.50 -15.71 16.89
CA ASP A 162 -35.93 -16.88 17.64
C ASP A 162 -35.86 -16.59 19.14
N VAL A 163 -36.85 -17.10 19.88
CA VAL A 163 -36.90 -17.09 21.36
C VAL A 163 -37.26 -18.47 21.86
N ASP A 164 -36.42 -18.99 22.74
CA ASP A 164 -36.62 -20.22 23.48
C ASP A 164 -36.69 -19.88 24.99
N LEU A 165 -37.87 -19.95 25.59
CA LEU A 165 -38.09 -19.70 27.02
C LEU A 165 -38.45 -21.02 27.71
N LYS A 166 -37.66 -21.41 28.70
CA LYS A 166 -37.95 -22.51 29.60
C LYS A 166 -38.18 -21.98 31.01
N ILE A 167 -39.38 -22.10 31.57
CA ILE A 167 -39.67 -21.74 32.94
C ILE A 167 -39.80 -23.02 33.74
N LYS A 168 -38.85 -23.29 34.65
CA LYS A 168 -38.92 -24.42 35.54
C LYS A 168 -40.08 -24.29 36.54
N HIS A 169 -40.22 -23.11 37.11
CA HIS A 169 -41.39 -22.72 37.88
C HIS A 169 -41.58 -21.18 37.89
N ALA A 170 -42.83 -20.76 37.86
CA ALA A 170 -43.25 -19.42 38.18
C ALA A 170 -44.49 -19.50 39.08
N ILE A 171 -44.31 -19.16 40.35
CA ILE A 171 -45.34 -19.32 41.37
C ILE A 171 -45.55 -17.94 42.04
N PHE A 172 -46.74 -17.40 41.90
CA PHE A 172 -47.18 -16.18 42.56
C PHE A 172 -48.09 -16.56 43.73
N ASP A 173 -47.53 -16.46 44.95
CA ASP A 173 -48.27 -16.79 46.21
C ASP A 173 -48.85 -15.49 46.84
N ARG A 174 -50.16 -15.37 46.80
CA ARG A 174 -50.86 -14.25 47.35
C ARG A 174 -51.56 -14.51 48.68
N ARG A 175 -51.30 -15.66 49.30
CA ARG A 175 -51.95 -16.10 50.56
C ARG A 175 -51.39 -15.39 51.79
N ASN A 176 -50.14 -14.85 51.69
CA ASN A 176 -49.49 -14.17 52.81
C ASN A 176 -49.61 -12.65 52.66
N GLU A 177 -49.31 -11.88 53.70
CA GLU A 177 -49.24 -10.42 53.64
C GLU A 177 -48.27 -9.93 52.58
N ARG A 178 -47.09 -10.50 52.55
CA ARG A 178 -46.14 -10.39 51.43
C ARG A 178 -46.46 -11.43 50.37
N LYS A 179 -46.76 -10.96 49.20
CA LYS A 179 -47.10 -11.80 48.05
C LYS A 179 -45.86 -12.02 47.23
N TYR A 180 -45.34 -13.20 47.24
CA TYR A 180 -44.09 -13.59 46.57
C TYR A 180 -44.36 -14.12 45.17
N LEU A 181 -43.49 -13.72 44.21
CA LEU A 181 -43.35 -14.39 42.94
C LEU A 181 -42.00 -15.16 42.92
N HIS A 182 -42.08 -16.49 42.90
CA HIS A 182 -40.94 -17.36 42.66
C HIS A 182 -40.80 -17.58 41.17
N LEU A 183 -39.64 -17.30 40.63
CA LEU A 183 -39.38 -17.39 39.20
C LEU A 183 -38.02 -18.02 38.89
N ASP A 184 -38.05 -19.16 38.20
CA ASP A 184 -36.86 -19.85 37.72
C ASP A 184 -37.00 -20.08 36.21
N PHE A 185 -36.12 -19.50 35.40
CA PHE A 185 -36.24 -19.57 33.97
C PHE A 185 -34.88 -19.56 33.25
N ASP A 186 -34.87 -20.16 32.06
CA ASP A 186 -33.81 -20.08 31.07
C ASP A 186 -34.40 -19.50 29.79
N LEU A 187 -33.79 -18.43 29.24
CA LEU A 187 -34.25 -17.71 28.07
C LEU A 187 -33.12 -17.63 27.07
N GLY A 188 -33.27 -18.24 25.91
CA GLY A 188 -32.39 -18.07 24.75
C GLY A 188 -33.02 -17.14 23.73
N ILE A 189 -32.28 -16.15 23.24
CA ILE A 189 -32.71 -15.26 22.16
C ILE A 189 -31.67 -15.33 21.06
N LYS A 190 -32.11 -15.64 19.83
CA LYS A 190 -31.23 -15.70 18.67
C LYS A 190 -31.70 -14.73 17.61
N LYS A 191 -30.79 -13.91 17.10
CA LYS A 191 -31.03 -12.95 16.01
C LYS A 191 -29.75 -12.71 15.22
N ASP A 192 -29.87 -12.65 13.89
CA ASP A 192 -28.76 -12.35 12.97
C ASP A 192 -27.50 -13.23 13.21
N GLY A 193 -27.72 -14.50 13.63
CA GLY A 193 -26.65 -15.45 13.93
C GLY A 193 -26.07 -15.34 15.35
N HIS A 194 -26.44 -14.32 16.12
CA HIS A 194 -26.02 -14.13 17.51
C HIS A 194 -27.06 -14.74 18.47
N LYS A 195 -26.59 -15.47 19.49
CA LYS A 195 -27.39 -16.06 20.54
C LYS A 195 -27.04 -15.39 21.86
N ILE A 196 -28.05 -15.07 22.68
CA ILE A 196 -27.89 -14.58 24.05
C ILE A 196 -28.68 -15.50 24.96
N ASP A 197 -28.01 -16.08 25.95
CA ASP A 197 -28.62 -16.91 26.97
C ASP A 197 -28.76 -16.13 28.29
N ILE A 198 -29.98 -16.11 28.82
CA ILE A 198 -30.33 -15.39 30.05
C ILE A 198 -30.97 -16.39 30.98
N SER A 199 -30.52 -16.48 32.21
CA SER A 199 -31.12 -17.37 33.19
C SER A 199 -31.33 -16.66 34.53
N ALA A 200 -32.31 -17.09 35.27
CA ALA A 200 -32.55 -16.67 36.65
C ALA A 200 -33.08 -17.78 37.50
N ASN A 201 -32.62 -17.81 38.73
CA ASN A 201 -33.10 -18.74 39.76
C ASN A 201 -33.43 -17.89 40.99
N ASP A 202 -34.72 -17.75 41.27
CA ASP A 202 -35.20 -16.89 42.36
C ASP A 202 -35.50 -17.66 43.63
N GLN A 203 -35.08 -17.08 44.73
CA GLN A 203 -35.40 -17.51 46.08
C GLN A 203 -36.07 -16.35 46.86
N ASN A 204 -37.37 -16.08 46.61
CA ASN A 204 -38.17 -15.06 47.34
C ASN A 204 -37.69 -13.61 47.19
N ARG A 205 -37.15 -13.23 46.03
CA ARG A 205 -36.61 -11.89 45.81
C ARG A 205 -37.60 -10.96 45.12
N ILE A 206 -38.66 -11.47 44.51
CA ILE A 206 -39.74 -10.71 43.90
C ILE A 206 -40.96 -10.82 44.78
N TYR A 207 -41.46 -9.69 45.31
CA TYR A 207 -42.63 -9.69 46.18
C TYR A 207 -43.43 -8.41 46.04
N MET A 208 -44.69 -8.50 46.50
CA MET A 208 -45.56 -7.36 46.61
C MET A 208 -45.95 -7.18 48.09
N GLU A 209 -45.84 -5.94 48.60
CA GLU A 209 -46.24 -5.53 49.96
C GLU A 209 -46.85 -4.12 49.91
N ASN A 210 -47.93 -3.89 50.61
CA ASN A 210 -48.58 -2.59 50.66
C ASN A 210 -48.86 -1.95 49.29
N HIS A 211 -49.28 -2.74 48.32
CA HIS A 211 -49.50 -2.34 46.90
C HIS A 211 -48.27 -1.84 46.16
N VAL A 212 -47.09 -2.14 46.65
CA VAL A 212 -45.80 -1.88 45.98
C VAL A 212 -45.17 -3.21 45.59
N ALA A 213 -44.79 -3.36 44.33
CA ALA A 213 -44.00 -4.48 43.85
C ALA A 213 -42.51 -4.19 44.05
N TYR A 214 -41.80 -5.14 44.58
CA TYR A 214 -40.36 -5.08 44.85
C TYR A 214 -39.65 -6.22 44.16
N ILE A 215 -38.48 -5.91 43.60
CA ILE A 215 -37.42 -6.86 43.19
C ILE A 215 -36.22 -6.50 44.04
N LYS A 216 -35.73 -7.43 44.87
CA LYS A 216 -34.62 -7.17 45.79
C LYS A 216 -33.50 -8.16 45.56
N ASP A 217 -32.37 -7.63 45.17
CA ASP A 217 -31.11 -8.41 44.90
C ASP A 217 -31.34 -9.63 43.99
N PHE A 218 -32.18 -9.46 42.96
CA PHE A 218 -32.55 -10.53 42.03
C PHE A 218 -31.42 -10.82 41.06
N PRO A 219 -30.79 -12.03 41.13
CA PRO A 219 -29.69 -12.39 40.29
C PRO A 219 -30.19 -12.88 38.93
N ILE A 220 -29.65 -12.32 37.86
CA ILE A 220 -29.82 -12.81 36.50
C ILE A 220 -28.41 -13.12 35.95
N GLU A 221 -28.29 -14.25 35.31
CA GLU A 221 -27.09 -14.62 34.56
C GLU A 221 -27.34 -14.34 33.07
N ILE A 222 -26.43 -13.61 32.43
CA ILE A 222 -26.42 -13.36 30.98
C ILE A 222 -25.11 -13.93 30.47
N GLU A 223 -25.21 -14.96 29.63
CA GLU A 223 -24.06 -15.78 29.23
C GLU A 223 -23.36 -16.36 30.47
N LYS A 224 -22.16 -15.85 30.79
CA LYS A 224 -21.37 -16.21 31.97
C LYS A 224 -21.32 -15.12 33.02
N SER A 225 -21.96 -13.99 32.76
CA SER A 225 -21.88 -12.80 33.61
C SER A 225 -23.12 -12.64 34.45
N LYS A 226 -22.94 -12.24 35.72
CA LYS A 226 -24.02 -12.09 36.69
C LYS A 226 -24.37 -10.63 36.89
N ILE A 227 -25.64 -10.32 36.76
CA ILE A 227 -26.22 -9.03 37.12
C ILE A 227 -27.15 -9.15 38.30
N ILE A 228 -27.31 -8.07 39.05
CA ILE A 228 -28.25 -7.97 40.18
C ILE A 228 -29.26 -6.87 39.87
N ILE A 229 -30.54 -7.20 39.96
CA ILE A 229 -31.63 -6.25 39.74
C ILE A 229 -32.26 -5.92 41.08
N ASN A 230 -32.39 -4.63 41.34
CA ASN A 230 -33.21 -4.06 42.40
C ASN A 230 -34.26 -3.12 41.80
N ALA A 231 -35.50 -3.33 42.12
CA ALA A 231 -36.56 -2.47 41.61
C ALA A 231 -37.71 -2.33 42.59
N TYR A 232 -38.41 -1.25 42.47
CA TYR A 232 -39.77 -1.16 43.04
C TYR A 232 -40.71 -0.42 42.09
N MET A 233 -42.02 -0.73 42.19
CA MET A 233 -43.04 -0.08 41.43
C MET A 233 -44.33 0.05 42.25
N THR A 234 -44.84 1.27 42.39
CA THR A 234 -46.07 1.56 43.09
C THR A 234 -47.27 1.39 42.16
N ASN A 235 -48.47 1.26 42.74
CA ASN A 235 -49.74 1.20 42.01
C ASN A 235 -50.04 2.45 41.16
N LYS A 236 -49.39 3.58 41.46
CA LYS A 236 -49.49 4.84 40.68
C LYS A 236 -48.49 4.93 39.53
N GLY A 237 -47.74 3.83 39.26
CA GLY A 237 -46.76 3.75 38.19
C GLY A 237 -45.44 4.50 38.46
N LYS A 238 -45.21 4.97 39.67
CA LYS A 238 -43.91 5.48 40.09
C LYS A 238 -43.01 4.31 40.50
N GLY A 239 -41.80 4.28 40.03
CA GLY A 239 -40.86 3.20 40.33
C GLY A 239 -39.43 3.56 40.01
N GLU A 240 -38.55 2.68 40.51
CA GLU A 240 -37.12 2.74 40.31
C GLU A 240 -36.61 1.35 39.90
N LEU A 241 -35.68 1.32 38.97
CA LEU A 241 -34.95 0.11 38.55
C LEU A 241 -33.48 0.39 38.70
N ASN A 242 -32.77 -0.44 39.45
CA ASN A 242 -31.33 -0.43 39.57
C ASN A 242 -30.77 -1.79 39.09
N ILE A 243 -29.88 -1.75 38.11
CA ILE A 243 -29.21 -2.92 37.57
C ILE A 243 -27.73 -2.72 37.83
N SER A 244 -27.11 -3.70 38.50
CA SER A 244 -25.66 -3.66 38.81
C SER A 244 -24.99 -4.98 38.53
N ALA A 245 -23.73 -4.90 38.23
CA ALA A 245 -22.85 -6.07 38.06
C ALA A 245 -21.45 -5.80 38.56
N LYS A 246 -20.77 -6.84 39.00
CA LYS A 246 -19.33 -6.86 39.27
C LYS A 246 -18.67 -7.88 38.36
N ASN A 247 -17.52 -7.50 37.79
CA ASN A 247 -16.73 -8.35 36.89
C ASN A 247 -17.58 -8.87 35.69
N PHE A 248 -18.46 -8.04 35.17
CA PHE A 248 -19.24 -8.39 34.00
C PHE A 248 -18.33 -8.49 32.76
N SER A 249 -18.46 -9.53 31.96
CA SER A 249 -17.61 -9.77 30.82
C SER A 249 -17.79 -8.68 29.75
N ALA A 250 -16.72 -8.03 29.36
CA ALA A 250 -16.73 -7.05 28.26
C ALA A 250 -17.09 -7.72 26.92
N LYS A 251 -16.78 -9.00 26.76
CA LYS A 251 -17.18 -9.80 25.59
C LYS A 251 -18.71 -9.98 25.56
N ASP A 252 -19.31 -10.33 26.70
CA ASP A 252 -20.77 -10.52 26.76
C ASP A 252 -21.50 -9.21 26.44
N ILE A 253 -20.97 -8.03 26.87
CA ILE A 253 -21.50 -6.73 26.43
C ILE A 253 -21.42 -6.58 24.92
N ALA A 254 -20.26 -6.91 24.33
CA ALA A 254 -20.09 -6.81 22.89
C ALA A 254 -21.03 -7.75 22.12
N ASP A 255 -21.25 -8.97 22.60
CA ASP A 255 -22.15 -9.94 22.00
C ASP A 255 -23.61 -9.45 22.09
N ILE A 256 -24.02 -8.86 23.22
CA ILE A 256 -25.34 -8.24 23.39
C ILE A 256 -25.54 -7.07 22.43
N VAL A 257 -24.55 -6.20 22.27
CA VAL A 257 -24.62 -5.06 21.35
C VAL A 257 -24.64 -5.52 19.90
N ASN A 258 -23.79 -6.49 19.53
CA ASN A 258 -23.68 -7.06 18.17
C ASN A 258 -24.97 -7.79 17.74
N SER A 259 -25.75 -8.32 18.69
CA SER A 259 -27.02 -8.99 18.38
C SER A 259 -28.10 -8.07 17.81
N ASN A 260 -27.89 -6.76 17.83
CA ASN A 260 -28.88 -5.74 17.44
C ASN A 260 -30.25 -5.86 18.17
N LEU A 261 -30.29 -6.58 19.30
CA LEU A 261 -31.52 -6.79 20.08
C LEU A 261 -31.85 -5.58 20.96
N ILE A 262 -30.83 -5.01 21.61
CA ILE A 262 -30.97 -3.92 22.58
C ILE A 262 -30.63 -2.58 21.93
N VAL A 263 -29.58 -2.53 21.13
CA VAL A 263 -29.10 -1.34 20.45
C VAL A 263 -29.29 -1.51 18.95
N ALA A 264 -30.13 -0.68 18.35
CA ALA A 264 -30.31 -0.68 16.90
C ALA A 264 -28.98 -0.33 16.21
N ASN A 265 -28.57 -1.13 15.22
CA ASN A 265 -27.27 -1.00 14.53
C ASN A 265 -26.04 -1.17 15.44
N GLY A 266 -26.16 -1.88 16.56
CA GLY A 266 -25.07 -2.13 17.51
C GLY A 266 -23.87 -2.84 16.84
N SER A 267 -24.13 -3.81 15.95
CA SER A 267 -23.09 -4.50 15.18
C SER A 267 -22.26 -3.53 14.30
N GLN A 268 -22.89 -2.52 13.70
CA GLN A 268 -22.18 -1.49 12.93
C GLN A 268 -21.36 -0.56 13.84
N MET A 269 -21.86 -0.26 15.04
CA MET A 269 -21.13 0.56 16.02
C MET A 269 -19.87 -0.13 16.54
N LEU A 270 -19.90 -1.45 16.69
CA LEU A 270 -18.77 -2.25 17.15
C LEU A 270 -17.92 -2.85 16.02
N GLU A 271 -18.28 -2.65 14.76
CA GLU A 271 -17.51 -3.16 13.61
C GLU A 271 -16.03 -2.80 13.67
N PRO A 272 -15.64 -1.57 14.05
CA PRO A 272 -14.23 -1.21 14.20
C PRO A 272 -13.54 -1.87 15.40
N ILE A 273 -14.28 -2.41 16.36
CA ILE A 273 -13.73 -2.94 17.61
C ILE A 273 -13.77 -4.47 17.55
N LYS A 274 -12.61 -5.11 17.71
CA LYS A 274 -12.45 -6.57 17.65
C LYS A 274 -11.74 -7.10 18.89
N ASP A 275 -11.84 -8.39 19.11
CA ASP A 275 -11.11 -9.13 20.15
C ASP A 275 -11.35 -8.58 21.57
N ILE A 276 -12.58 -8.16 21.87
CA ILE A 276 -12.95 -7.60 23.16
C ILE A 276 -12.93 -8.69 24.22
N ASN A 277 -12.14 -8.50 25.27
CA ASN A 277 -12.03 -9.37 26.44
C ASN A 277 -11.82 -8.52 27.69
N GLY A 278 -12.13 -9.09 28.86
CA GLY A 278 -11.95 -8.42 30.14
C GLY A 278 -13.26 -8.23 30.88
N SER A 279 -13.28 -7.32 31.86
CA SER A 279 -14.45 -7.13 32.70
C SER A 279 -14.68 -5.69 33.12
N VAL A 280 -15.92 -5.40 33.40
CA VAL A 280 -16.37 -4.10 33.92
C VAL A 280 -17.29 -4.29 35.12
N ASP A 281 -17.32 -3.32 36.02
CA ASP A 281 -18.35 -3.17 37.04
C ASP A 281 -19.29 -2.07 36.60
N PHE A 282 -20.59 -2.27 36.78
CA PHE A 282 -21.53 -1.20 36.49
C PHE A 282 -22.70 -1.14 37.47
N SER A 283 -23.24 0.02 37.61
CA SER A 283 -24.52 0.28 38.33
C SER A 283 -25.32 1.30 37.53
N VAL A 284 -26.49 0.91 37.03
CA VAL A 284 -27.37 1.74 36.20
C VAL A 284 -28.73 1.83 36.87
N LYS A 285 -29.18 3.06 37.08
CA LYS A 285 -30.43 3.39 37.70
C LYS A 285 -31.37 4.07 36.71
N TYR A 286 -32.62 3.62 36.66
CA TYR A 286 -33.71 4.23 35.93
C TYR A 286 -34.83 4.61 36.89
N ALA A 287 -35.08 5.90 37.04
CA ALA A 287 -36.12 6.43 37.90
C ALA A 287 -36.72 7.68 37.25
N ASP A 288 -38.02 7.90 37.38
CA ASP A 288 -38.75 9.07 36.87
C ASP A 288 -38.45 9.38 35.38
N LYS A 289 -38.33 8.33 34.58
CA LYS A 289 -37.92 8.38 33.15
C LYS A 289 -36.52 8.91 32.92
N LYS A 290 -35.66 8.94 33.91
CA LYS A 290 -34.28 9.37 33.86
C LYS A 290 -33.34 8.18 34.04
N LEU A 291 -32.30 8.13 33.23
CA LEU A 291 -31.23 7.15 33.32
C LEU A 291 -30.04 7.81 34.00
N SER A 292 -29.42 7.11 34.96
CA SER A 292 -28.15 7.49 35.56
C SER A 292 -27.36 6.26 35.97
N GLY A 293 -26.05 6.38 36.13
CA GLY A 293 -25.22 5.25 36.56
C GLY A 293 -23.74 5.47 36.32
N ASP A 294 -22.97 4.44 36.67
CA ASP A 294 -21.55 4.39 36.46
C ASP A 294 -21.13 3.02 35.93
N ILE A 295 -20.10 3.04 35.08
CA ILE A 295 -19.43 1.84 34.57
C ILE A 295 -17.96 2.00 34.84
N LYS A 296 -17.35 1.09 35.61
CA LYS A 296 -15.94 1.06 35.92
C LYS A 296 -15.27 -0.06 35.14
N ILE A 297 -14.21 0.27 34.44
CA ILE A 297 -13.39 -0.69 33.71
C ILE A 297 -12.39 -1.27 34.70
N ASN A 298 -12.39 -2.58 34.87
CA ASN A 298 -11.40 -3.29 35.69
C ASN A 298 -10.16 -3.57 34.85
N GLU A 299 -10.35 -4.24 33.71
CA GLU A 299 -9.35 -4.48 32.69
C GLU A 299 -10.06 -4.90 31.40
N VAL A 300 -9.81 -4.21 30.29
CA VAL A 300 -10.38 -4.55 28.98
C VAL A 300 -9.30 -4.55 27.92
N ASN A 301 -9.22 -5.64 27.16
CA ASN A 301 -8.38 -5.76 25.99
C ASN A 301 -9.25 -5.70 24.74
N LEU A 302 -8.81 -4.97 23.72
CA LEU A 302 -9.52 -4.83 22.46
C LEU A 302 -8.55 -4.47 21.33
N LYS A 303 -9.03 -4.56 20.08
CA LYS A 303 -8.36 -4.02 18.88
C LYS A 303 -9.31 -3.07 18.16
N VAL A 304 -8.79 -1.96 17.66
CA VAL A 304 -9.57 -0.97 16.90
C VAL A 304 -9.11 -1.00 15.44
N LYS A 305 -9.88 -1.66 14.56
CA LYS A 305 -9.63 -1.68 13.12
C LYS A 305 -10.57 -0.70 12.41
N PRO A 306 -10.16 -0.02 11.35
CA PRO A 306 -8.83 -0.05 10.71
C PRO A 306 -7.82 0.92 11.34
N ILE A 307 -8.20 1.66 12.40
CA ILE A 307 -7.40 2.78 12.92
C ILE A 307 -6.12 2.30 13.61
N LEU A 308 -6.22 1.24 14.44
CA LEU A 308 -5.09 0.73 15.20
C LEU A 308 -5.14 -0.80 15.22
N ASP A 309 -4.45 -1.46 14.31
CA ASP A 309 -4.37 -2.94 14.28
C ASP A 309 -3.40 -3.49 15.33
N LEU A 310 -3.38 -2.86 16.50
CA LEU A 310 -2.59 -3.26 17.66
C LEU A 310 -3.51 -3.55 18.84
N PRO A 311 -3.19 -4.53 19.69
CA PRO A 311 -3.95 -4.77 20.89
C PRO A 311 -3.84 -3.56 21.83
N VAL A 312 -4.99 -3.08 22.31
CA VAL A 312 -5.11 -2.03 23.30
C VAL A 312 -5.61 -2.65 24.58
N LYS A 313 -4.94 -2.37 25.68
CA LYS A 313 -5.34 -2.77 27.02
C LYS A 313 -5.69 -1.56 27.85
N ILE A 314 -6.96 -1.45 28.23
CA ILE A 314 -7.45 -0.42 29.14
C ILE A 314 -7.39 -1.01 30.55
N THR A 315 -6.60 -0.41 31.44
CA THR A 315 -6.35 -0.92 32.79
C THR A 315 -7.27 -0.30 33.84
N LYS A 316 -7.79 0.89 33.56
CA LYS A 316 -8.81 1.56 34.37
C LYS A 316 -9.58 2.59 33.55
N GLY A 317 -10.75 2.96 34.01
CA GLY A 317 -11.59 4.01 33.45
C GLY A 317 -12.98 3.96 34.09
N GLU A 318 -13.67 5.08 34.04
CA GLU A 318 -15.03 5.18 34.53
C GLU A 318 -15.89 5.93 33.51
N VAL A 319 -17.09 5.40 33.23
CA VAL A 319 -18.12 6.10 32.48
C VAL A 319 -19.24 6.49 33.45
N LYS A 320 -19.50 7.78 33.60
CA LYS A 320 -20.61 8.29 34.42
C LYS A 320 -21.75 8.68 33.51
N ILE A 321 -22.89 8.07 33.74
CA ILE A 321 -24.13 8.30 32.97
C ILE A 321 -25.00 9.22 33.81
N GLY A 322 -25.14 10.45 33.37
CA GLY A 322 -26.12 11.41 33.95
C GLY A 322 -27.44 11.43 33.21
N GLU A 323 -28.36 12.30 33.61
CA GLU A 323 -29.69 12.41 32.99
C GLU A 323 -29.60 12.71 31.47
N LYS A 324 -28.67 13.57 31.09
CA LYS A 324 -28.47 14.04 29.71
C LYS A 324 -27.07 13.84 29.22
N ASP A 325 -26.13 13.73 30.13
CA ASP A 325 -24.71 13.75 29.83
C ASP A 325 -24.06 12.43 30.22
N ILE A 326 -22.98 12.05 29.48
CA ILE A 326 -22.11 10.93 29.78
C ILE A 326 -20.69 11.48 29.92
N ASP A 327 -20.05 11.22 31.08
CA ASP A 327 -18.66 11.59 31.30
C ASP A 327 -17.74 10.38 31.21
N PHE A 328 -16.66 10.50 30.49
CA PHE A 328 -15.55 9.55 30.40
C PHE A 328 -14.43 10.01 31.29
N VAL A 329 -14.15 9.30 32.37
CA VAL A 329 -13.26 9.76 33.44
C VAL A 329 -12.08 8.82 33.57
N GLY A 330 -10.87 9.37 33.45
CA GLY A 330 -9.62 8.71 33.86
C GLY A 330 -9.34 7.36 33.19
N PHE A 331 -9.66 7.23 31.90
CA PHE A 331 -9.26 6.04 31.15
C PHE A 331 -7.74 6.03 31.02
N GLU A 332 -7.13 4.93 31.41
CA GLU A 332 -5.69 4.70 31.25
C GLU A 332 -5.44 3.28 30.74
N GLY A 333 -4.40 3.14 29.96
CA GLY A 333 -4.03 1.88 29.38
C GLY A 333 -2.73 1.94 28.61
N TYR A 334 -2.52 0.92 27.80
CA TYR A 334 -1.36 0.82 26.93
C TYR A 334 -1.70 -0.04 25.71
N TYR A 335 -0.91 0.11 24.65
CA TYR A 335 -1.11 -0.67 23.42
C TYR A 335 0.11 -1.55 23.09
N ASN A 336 -0.10 -2.53 22.21
CA ASN A 336 0.90 -3.51 21.78
C ASN A 336 1.52 -4.31 22.94
N ASN A 337 0.77 -4.55 24.01
CA ASN A 337 1.19 -5.28 25.21
C ASN A 337 2.45 -4.72 25.91
N LYS A 338 2.84 -3.46 25.63
CA LYS A 338 3.99 -2.80 26.24
C LYS A 338 3.52 -1.69 27.18
N LYS A 339 3.79 -1.82 28.48
CA LYS A 339 3.39 -0.85 29.52
C LYS A 339 3.99 0.56 29.28
N THR A 340 5.06 0.67 28.49
CA THR A 340 5.65 1.95 28.09
C THR A 340 4.81 2.69 27.04
N ASN A 341 3.99 1.97 26.28
CA ASN A 341 3.15 2.54 25.25
C ASN A 341 1.84 3.07 25.83
N THR A 342 1.94 4.04 26.70
CA THR A 342 0.82 4.55 27.49
C THR A 342 -0.21 5.29 26.62
N LEU A 343 -1.46 5.18 27.03
CA LEU A 343 -2.56 5.96 26.52
C LEU A 343 -3.47 6.38 27.70
N SER A 344 -4.01 7.57 27.61
CA SER A 344 -5.06 8.03 28.51
C SER A 344 -6.14 8.76 27.75
N MET A 345 -7.34 8.73 28.26
CA MET A 345 -8.49 9.40 27.65
C MET A 345 -9.45 9.90 28.73
N LYS A 346 -10.02 11.08 28.50
CA LYS A 346 -11.15 11.63 29.23
C LYS A 346 -12.04 12.42 28.29
N GLY A 347 -13.27 12.66 28.72
CA GLY A 347 -14.15 13.43 27.88
C GLY A 347 -15.61 13.39 28.36
N TYR A 348 -16.49 13.80 27.48
CA TYR A 348 -17.92 13.79 27.76
C TYR A 348 -18.76 13.70 26.48
N THR A 349 -19.97 13.24 26.63
CA THR A 349 -21.05 13.40 25.63
C THR A 349 -22.19 14.14 26.29
N LYS A 350 -22.50 15.37 25.86
CA LYS A 350 -23.61 16.19 26.32
C LYS A 350 -24.86 15.89 25.50
N ASP A 351 -25.99 15.93 26.16
CA ASP A 351 -27.35 15.76 25.61
C ASP A 351 -27.40 14.57 24.62
N TYR A 352 -26.98 13.39 25.13
CA TYR A 352 -26.89 12.16 24.33
C TYR A 352 -28.22 11.69 23.74
N GLN A 353 -29.32 12.24 24.25
CA GLN A 353 -30.65 11.93 23.75
C GLN A 353 -31.09 12.79 22.55
N LYS A 354 -30.49 13.96 22.32
CA LYS A 354 -30.88 14.92 21.28
C LYS A 354 -29.70 15.36 20.41
N THR A 355 -28.83 16.20 20.97
CA THR A 355 -27.73 16.82 20.19
C THR A 355 -26.46 16.01 20.15
N CYS A 356 -26.28 15.07 21.08
CA CYS A 356 -25.15 14.14 21.15
C CYS A 356 -23.80 14.82 20.90
N GLU A 357 -23.50 15.88 21.68
CA GLU A 357 -22.23 16.60 21.54
C GLU A 357 -21.14 15.87 22.32
N THR A 358 -20.20 15.23 21.62
CA THR A 358 -19.11 14.46 22.22
C THR A 358 -17.79 15.21 22.12
N LYS A 359 -17.03 15.22 23.23
CA LYS A 359 -15.63 15.65 23.26
C LYS A 359 -14.78 14.63 23.98
N LEU A 360 -13.75 14.13 23.31
CA LEU A 360 -12.73 13.25 23.87
C LEU A 360 -11.37 13.95 23.86
N ASP A 361 -10.62 13.81 24.92
CA ASP A 361 -9.29 14.37 25.13
C ASP A 361 -8.37 13.22 25.54
N SER A 362 -7.39 12.88 24.70
CA SER A 362 -6.54 11.71 24.86
C SER A 362 -5.08 12.08 24.77
N ASP A 363 -4.26 11.54 25.66
CA ASP A 363 -2.80 11.57 25.57
C ASP A 363 -2.31 10.19 25.17
N ILE A 364 -1.51 10.10 24.11
CA ILE A 364 -1.01 8.85 23.55
C ILE A 364 0.51 8.96 23.40
N PHE A 365 1.24 8.02 24.00
CA PHE A 365 2.66 7.86 23.74
C PHE A 365 2.84 7.21 22.37
N ILE A 366 3.55 7.89 21.47
CA ILE A 366 3.70 7.42 20.08
C ILE A 366 5.00 6.64 19.96
N THR A 367 4.89 5.43 19.45
CA THR A 367 6.04 4.56 19.23
C THR A 367 6.19 4.21 17.76
N ASN A 368 7.34 3.62 17.44
CA ASN A 368 7.61 3.08 16.12
C ASN A 368 6.55 2.05 15.66
N ASP A 369 6.05 1.22 16.57
CA ASP A 369 5.01 0.22 16.24
C ASP A 369 3.71 0.86 15.75
N LEU A 370 3.31 1.99 16.35
CA LEU A 370 2.15 2.76 15.93
C LEU A 370 2.35 3.33 14.52
N PHE A 371 3.53 3.91 14.26
CA PHE A 371 3.86 4.44 12.93
C PHE A 371 3.94 3.34 11.86
N LYS A 372 4.58 2.21 12.17
CA LYS A 372 4.70 1.08 11.27
C LYS A 372 3.35 0.49 10.87
N ASN A 373 2.44 0.34 11.81
CA ASN A 373 1.16 -0.33 11.57
C ASN A 373 0.09 0.61 10.98
N TYR A 374 0.21 1.91 11.21
CA TYR A 374 -0.76 2.90 10.74
C TYR A 374 -0.23 3.70 9.56
N LEU A 375 0.83 4.50 9.74
CA LEU A 375 1.37 5.35 8.68
C LEU A 375 2.02 4.57 7.55
N SER A 376 2.74 3.50 7.85
CA SER A 376 3.34 2.66 6.81
C SER A 376 2.32 2.03 5.89
N LYS A 377 1.21 1.52 6.45
CA LYS A 377 0.14 0.92 5.64
C LYS A 377 -0.61 1.96 4.82
N MET A 378 -0.85 3.14 5.39
CA MET A 378 -1.54 4.22 4.70
C MET A 378 -0.68 4.84 3.58
N LEU A 379 0.63 4.93 3.78
CA LEU A 379 1.57 5.56 2.85
C LEU A 379 2.34 4.55 1.98
N GLY A 380 2.13 3.25 2.19
CA GLY A 380 2.86 2.19 1.47
C GLY A 380 4.36 2.16 1.77
N SER A 381 4.80 2.72 2.90
CA SER A 381 6.21 2.92 3.18
C SER A 381 6.61 2.66 4.64
N PRO A 382 7.78 2.08 4.91
CA PRO A 382 8.25 1.76 6.25
C PRO A 382 8.83 2.99 6.96
N VAL A 383 7.98 3.89 7.46
CA VAL A 383 8.39 5.02 8.31
C VAL A 383 8.55 4.54 9.75
N GLN A 384 9.68 4.86 10.39
CA GLN A 384 9.95 4.60 11.79
C GLN A 384 10.28 5.90 12.50
N ILE A 385 9.86 6.02 13.76
CA ILE A 385 10.28 7.11 14.63
C ILE A 385 11.35 6.57 15.58
N VAL A 386 12.41 7.31 15.71
CA VAL A 386 13.46 7.09 16.73
C VAL A 386 13.33 8.19 17.78
N GLY A 387 13.26 7.82 19.04
CA GLY A 387 13.15 8.75 20.17
C GLY A 387 11.76 8.77 20.82
N ASP A 388 11.66 9.53 21.91
CA ASP A 388 10.44 9.66 22.70
C ASP A 388 9.46 10.64 22.05
N SER A 389 8.19 10.25 22.04
CA SER A 389 7.13 11.07 21.48
C SER A 389 5.88 11.09 22.36
N MET A 390 5.28 12.26 22.46
CA MET A 390 4.03 12.48 23.17
C MET A 390 3.02 13.06 22.20
N SER A 391 1.77 12.61 22.28
CA SER A 391 0.70 13.24 21.51
C SER A 391 -0.52 13.51 22.36
N LYS A 392 -1.22 14.58 21.99
CA LYS A 392 -2.52 14.94 22.55
C LYS A 392 -3.54 14.99 21.42
N LEU A 393 -4.57 14.16 21.53
CA LEU A 393 -5.63 14.03 20.56
C LEU A 393 -6.94 14.53 21.19
N ILE A 394 -7.58 15.50 20.54
CA ILE A 394 -8.89 16.02 20.93
C ILE A 394 -9.86 15.74 19.81
N ILE A 395 -10.90 14.98 20.09
CA ILE A 395 -11.98 14.67 19.15
C ILE A 395 -13.26 15.35 19.63
N LYS A 396 -13.94 16.03 18.71
CA LYS A 396 -15.27 16.60 18.95
C LYS A 396 -16.23 16.11 17.89
N SER A 397 -17.44 15.77 18.29
CA SER A 397 -18.48 15.35 17.35
C SER A 397 -19.82 15.92 17.80
N LYS A 398 -20.70 16.24 16.85
CA LYS A 398 -22.04 16.69 17.11
C LYS A 398 -23.02 15.91 16.24
N ASN A 399 -23.99 15.24 16.87
CA ASN A 399 -25.01 14.39 16.23
C ASN A 399 -24.46 13.27 15.32
N GLY A 400 -23.17 12.92 15.45
CA GLY A 400 -22.50 12.03 14.51
C GLY A 400 -22.37 12.57 13.08
N ALA A 401 -22.86 13.80 12.81
CA ALA A 401 -22.87 14.40 11.49
C ALA A 401 -21.55 15.07 11.13
N SER A 402 -20.77 15.47 12.13
CA SER A 402 -19.43 16.02 11.97
C SER A 402 -18.51 15.51 13.06
N VAL A 403 -17.25 15.35 12.72
CA VAL A 403 -16.18 15.00 13.66
C VAL A 403 -15.03 15.96 13.45
N ASP A 404 -14.67 16.71 14.49
CA ASP A 404 -13.47 17.56 14.49
C ASP A 404 -12.37 16.87 15.26
N VAL A 405 -11.18 16.82 14.69
CA VAL A 405 -10.00 16.18 15.27
C VAL A 405 -8.89 17.22 15.36
N LEU A 406 -8.45 17.50 16.58
CA LEU A 406 -7.29 18.31 16.84
C LEU A 406 -6.21 17.47 17.49
N TRP A 407 -5.12 17.24 16.74
CA TRP A 407 -4.03 16.39 17.19
C TRP A 407 -2.73 17.19 17.30
N PHE A 408 -2.14 17.19 18.49
CA PHE A 408 -0.82 17.73 18.79
C PHE A 408 0.16 16.59 19.00
N PHE A 409 1.33 16.72 18.42
CA PHE A 409 2.32 15.67 18.41
C PHE A 409 3.71 16.29 18.60
N LEU A 410 4.43 15.87 19.63
CA LEU A 410 5.73 16.40 20.01
C LEU A 410 6.78 15.30 20.10
N LEU A 411 7.82 15.43 19.29
CA LEU A 411 9.07 14.69 19.41
C LEU A 411 10.09 15.57 20.11
N LYS A 412 10.67 15.07 21.21
CA LYS A 412 11.71 15.77 21.99
C LYS A 412 13.06 15.71 21.28
N GLU A 413 14.08 16.28 21.86
CA GLU A 413 15.46 16.24 21.37
C GLU A 413 15.94 14.79 21.17
N ASN A 414 16.94 14.60 20.32
CA ASN A 414 17.49 13.27 19.95
C ASN A 414 16.46 12.32 19.32
N HIS A 415 15.53 12.85 18.57
CA HIS A 415 14.61 12.06 17.78
C HIS A 415 15.03 12.00 16.32
N GLY A 416 14.44 11.09 15.58
CA GLY A 416 14.68 10.96 14.16
C GLY A 416 13.53 10.26 13.47
N PHE A 417 13.60 10.31 12.15
CA PHE A 417 12.72 9.55 11.26
C PHE A 417 13.61 8.60 10.48
N LYS A 418 13.31 7.31 10.56
CA LYS A 418 13.98 6.29 9.77
C LYS A 418 13.06 5.83 8.66
N PHE A 419 13.61 5.72 7.46
CA PHE A 419 12.88 5.43 6.25
C PHE A 419 13.70 4.43 5.43
N GLY A 420 13.32 3.16 5.45
CA GLY A 420 14.19 2.11 4.93
C GLY A 420 15.54 2.09 5.66
N GLU A 421 16.62 2.19 4.93
CA GLU A 421 17.98 2.27 5.48
C GLU A 421 18.40 3.68 5.89
N GLN A 422 17.65 4.71 5.53
CA GLN A 422 17.99 6.09 5.81
C GLN A 422 17.37 6.60 7.08
N SER A 423 18.14 7.41 7.81
CA SER A 423 17.69 8.07 9.02
C SER A 423 18.01 9.56 8.98
N MET A 424 17.03 10.37 9.33
CA MET A 424 17.22 11.79 9.66
C MET A 424 17.18 11.94 11.17
N VAL A 425 18.31 12.27 11.77
CA VAL A 425 18.42 12.50 13.23
C VAL A 425 18.46 13.99 13.50
N LEU A 426 17.63 14.44 14.43
CA LEU A 426 17.51 15.83 14.89
C LEU A 426 17.95 15.91 16.36
N SER A 427 19.27 16.06 16.58
CA SER A 427 19.86 15.96 17.92
C SER A 427 19.42 17.09 18.85
N ASP A 428 19.43 18.34 18.37
CA ASP A 428 19.19 19.53 19.20
C ASP A 428 17.83 20.19 18.95
N PHE A 429 16.94 19.50 18.22
CA PHE A 429 15.66 20.07 17.82
C PHE A 429 14.49 19.26 18.37
N LYS A 430 13.39 19.93 18.58
CA LYS A 430 12.07 19.37 18.83
C LYS A 430 11.25 19.45 17.55
N THR A 431 10.51 18.42 17.25
CA THR A 431 9.54 18.45 16.16
C THR A 431 8.13 18.50 16.72
N PHE A 432 7.35 19.45 16.25
CA PHE A 432 5.97 19.64 16.67
C PHE A 432 5.05 19.66 15.46
N PHE A 433 4.01 18.82 15.53
CA PHE A 433 2.91 18.83 14.59
C PHE A 433 1.63 19.29 15.28
N LYS A 434 0.88 20.14 14.59
CA LYS A 434 -0.52 20.41 14.90
C LYS A 434 -1.34 19.99 13.70
N VAL A 435 -2.25 19.06 13.90
CA VAL A 435 -3.18 18.55 12.89
C VAL A 435 -4.58 18.95 13.32
N ASP A 436 -5.30 19.68 12.49
CA ASP A 436 -6.65 20.15 12.73
C ASP A 436 -7.52 19.74 11.55
N LEU A 437 -8.39 18.76 11.76
CA LEU A 437 -9.22 18.13 10.75
C LEU A 437 -10.70 18.24 11.14
N SER A 438 -11.56 18.29 10.13
CA SER A 438 -13.00 18.17 10.29
C SER A 438 -13.54 17.17 9.28
N VAL A 439 -14.35 16.24 9.74
CA VAL A 439 -15.06 15.28 8.87
C VAL A 439 -16.53 15.65 8.86
N VAL A 440 -17.08 15.92 7.68
CA VAL A 440 -18.50 16.19 7.46
C VAL A 440 -18.99 15.32 6.33
N LYS A 441 -19.89 14.40 6.62
CA LYS A 441 -20.32 13.35 5.68
C LYS A 441 -19.10 12.57 5.21
N ASN A 442 -18.82 12.58 3.89
CA ASN A 442 -17.68 11.89 3.27
C ASN A 442 -16.51 12.83 2.97
N ILE A 443 -16.56 14.08 3.41
CA ILE A 443 -15.48 15.03 3.18
C ILE A 443 -14.60 15.16 4.41
N LEU A 444 -13.32 14.83 4.25
CA LEU A 444 -12.27 15.16 5.22
C LEU A 444 -11.72 16.54 4.88
N LYS A 445 -12.02 17.52 5.69
CA LYS A 445 -11.45 18.86 5.62
C LYS A 445 -10.20 18.94 6.49
N ILE A 446 -9.07 19.23 5.88
CA ILE A 446 -7.86 19.62 6.57
C ILE A 446 -7.97 21.12 6.86
N ASN A 447 -8.35 21.51 8.09
CA ASN A 447 -8.37 22.92 8.48
C ASN A 447 -6.95 23.48 8.51
N THR A 448 -6.03 22.74 9.09
CA THR A 448 -4.59 23.02 9.02
C THR A 448 -3.77 21.82 9.51
N ILE A 449 -2.66 21.55 8.84
CA ILE A 449 -1.58 20.72 9.35
C ILE A 449 -0.35 21.62 9.41
N ASN A 450 0.15 21.90 10.61
CA ASN A 450 1.33 22.70 10.83
C ASN A 450 2.49 21.84 11.34
N TYR A 451 3.62 21.95 10.67
CA TYR A 451 4.85 21.26 11.05
C TYR A 451 5.92 22.27 11.47
N HIS A 452 6.55 22.02 12.62
CA HIS A 452 7.60 22.85 13.17
C HIS A 452 8.82 22.02 13.57
N ILE A 453 10.01 22.51 13.25
CA ILE A 453 11.27 22.07 13.84
C ILE A 453 11.87 23.28 14.59
N THR A 454 12.22 23.12 15.85
CA THR A 454 12.73 24.21 16.67
C THR A 454 13.54 23.72 17.85
N LYS A 455 14.51 24.51 18.33
CA LYS A 455 15.17 24.27 19.63
C LYS A 455 14.24 24.57 20.80
N GLU A 456 13.41 25.59 20.66
CA GLU A 456 12.46 26.02 21.70
C GLU A 456 11.07 26.21 21.10
N LEU A 457 10.06 25.65 21.75
CA LEU A 457 8.66 25.88 21.40
C LEU A 457 8.18 27.22 21.95
N LYS A 458 7.83 28.14 21.05
CA LYS A 458 7.26 29.44 21.37
C LYS A 458 5.86 29.60 20.81
N ARG A 459 5.01 30.31 21.55
CA ARG A 459 3.64 30.61 21.07
C ARG A 459 3.70 31.51 19.83
N GLY A 460 2.93 31.23 18.77
CA GLY A 460 2.88 32.07 17.58
C GLY A 460 4.02 31.87 16.58
N MET A 461 4.77 30.76 16.67
CA MET A 461 5.80 30.43 15.70
C MET A 461 5.22 30.16 14.31
N THR A 462 5.87 30.70 13.28
CA THR A 462 5.56 30.38 11.89
C THR A 462 5.92 28.92 11.62
N PRO A 463 5.01 28.09 11.09
CA PRO A 463 5.30 26.71 10.73
C PRO A 463 6.32 26.64 9.59
N LEU A 464 7.06 25.55 9.51
CA LEU A 464 7.91 25.22 8.36
C LEU A 464 7.06 24.74 7.18
N VAL A 465 6.03 23.94 7.48
CA VAL A 465 5.03 23.50 6.50
C VAL A 465 3.66 23.73 7.08
N GLN A 466 2.78 24.25 6.26
CA GLN A 466 1.36 24.37 6.52
C GLN A 466 0.59 23.74 5.37
N ILE A 467 -0.34 22.86 5.70
CA ILE A 467 -1.22 22.17 4.73
C ILE A 467 -2.66 22.42 5.14
N ASP A 468 -3.50 22.76 4.19
CA ASP A 468 -4.96 22.82 4.32
C ASP A 468 -5.63 22.29 3.04
N GLY A 469 -6.90 21.88 3.12
CA GLY A 469 -7.61 21.38 1.94
C GLY A 469 -8.77 20.44 2.25
N ASN A 470 -9.28 19.78 1.22
CA ASN A 470 -10.39 18.85 1.31
C ASN A 470 -10.11 17.55 0.53
N LEU A 471 -10.50 16.42 1.11
CA LEU A 471 -10.40 15.09 0.50
C LEU A 471 -11.76 14.39 0.53
N ASP A 472 -12.08 13.65 -0.51
CA ASP A 472 -13.26 12.80 -0.57
C ASP A 472 -12.93 11.40 -0.03
N MET A 473 -13.49 11.06 1.12
CA MET A 473 -13.29 9.76 1.77
C MET A 473 -14.02 8.61 1.06
N ALA A 474 -15.08 8.90 0.31
CA ALA A 474 -15.83 7.90 -0.44
C ALA A 474 -15.09 7.47 -1.72
N ASP A 475 -14.22 8.33 -2.26
CA ASP A 475 -13.40 8.07 -3.45
C ASP A 475 -11.92 7.90 -3.05
N ASN A 476 -11.64 6.94 -2.16
CA ASN A 476 -10.28 6.56 -1.71
C ASN A 476 -9.39 7.75 -1.30
N MET A 477 -9.93 8.70 -0.54
CA MET A 477 -9.22 9.90 -0.09
C MET A 477 -8.75 10.81 -1.24
N LYS A 478 -9.54 10.86 -2.30
CA LYS A 478 -9.26 11.72 -3.45
C LYS A 478 -9.12 13.17 -3.03
N ILE A 479 -8.02 13.77 -3.43
CA ILE A 479 -7.78 15.20 -3.21
C ILE A 479 -8.79 16.00 -4.04
N LEU A 480 -9.62 16.82 -3.39
CA LEU A 480 -10.49 17.79 -4.04
C LEU A 480 -9.78 19.13 -4.19
N ASP A 481 -9.21 19.60 -3.11
CA ASP A 481 -8.29 20.72 -3.07
C ASP A 481 -7.25 20.50 -1.97
N LEU A 482 -6.04 21.03 -2.18
CA LEU A 482 -4.95 20.92 -1.22
C LEU A 482 -4.01 22.12 -1.39
N ASN A 483 -3.77 22.85 -0.29
CA ASN A 483 -2.80 23.94 -0.24
C ASN A 483 -1.61 23.51 0.61
N ILE A 484 -0.41 23.63 0.08
CA ILE A 484 0.85 23.37 0.79
C ILE A 484 1.64 24.66 0.78
N ASN A 485 2.00 25.15 1.94
CA ASN A 485 2.77 26.36 2.12
C ASN A 485 4.02 26.07 2.96
N MET A 486 5.19 26.41 2.45
CA MET A 486 6.48 26.32 3.13
C MET A 486 7.07 27.73 3.22
N PRO A 487 6.65 28.54 4.22
CA PRO A 487 7.03 29.95 4.32
C PRO A 487 8.49 30.16 4.68
N LYS A 488 9.17 29.12 5.18
CA LYS A 488 10.60 29.12 5.49
C LYS A 488 11.28 27.95 4.76
N GLU A 489 12.59 28.08 4.59
CA GLU A 489 13.38 26.99 4.05
C GLU A 489 13.33 25.77 4.97
N LEU A 490 12.99 24.63 4.38
CA LEU A 490 12.90 23.34 5.03
C LEU A 490 13.99 22.43 4.45
N PRO A 491 14.70 21.62 5.27
CA PRO A 491 15.62 20.62 4.75
C PRO A 491 14.95 19.72 3.70
N SER A 492 15.60 19.52 2.56
CA SER A 492 15.04 18.76 1.45
C SER A 492 14.76 17.28 1.77
N GLU A 493 15.49 16.72 2.74
CA GLU A 493 15.30 15.38 3.28
C GLU A 493 13.88 15.18 3.83
N PHE A 494 13.23 16.27 4.21
CA PHE A 494 11.84 16.23 4.64
C PHE A 494 10.87 15.82 3.51
N LEU A 495 11.21 16.13 2.27
CA LEU A 495 10.45 15.67 1.10
C LEU A 495 10.50 14.15 0.95
N ASN A 496 11.57 13.49 1.40
CA ASN A 496 11.68 12.03 1.42
C ASN A 496 10.61 11.42 2.34
N PHE A 497 10.37 12.07 3.48
CA PHE A 497 9.31 11.66 4.40
C PHE A 497 7.91 11.82 3.78
N ILE A 498 7.65 12.93 3.09
CA ILE A 498 6.34 13.17 2.44
C ILE A 498 6.13 12.24 1.24
N SER A 499 7.17 12.07 0.39
CA SER A 499 7.09 11.24 -0.81
C SER A 499 7.20 9.74 -0.54
N CYS A 500 7.55 9.36 0.69
CA CYS A 500 7.86 7.98 1.04
C CYS A 500 8.97 7.36 0.19
N GLN A 501 9.89 8.18 -0.32
CA GLN A 501 11.01 7.78 -1.16
C GLN A 501 12.28 8.51 -0.73
N ASN A 502 13.40 7.83 -0.83
CA ASN A 502 14.70 8.38 -0.49
C ASN A 502 15.35 9.04 -1.70
N ILE A 503 14.88 10.22 -2.05
CA ILE A 503 15.29 10.93 -3.27
C ILE A 503 16.32 12.03 -2.97
N PHE A 504 16.12 12.78 -1.88
CA PHE A 504 16.85 14.02 -1.61
C PHE A 504 17.82 13.86 -0.44
N LYS A 505 19.01 14.44 -0.56
CA LYS A 505 20.02 14.52 0.49
C LYS A 505 20.63 15.93 0.47
N LYS A 506 20.68 16.60 1.60
CA LYS A 506 21.15 18.00 1.74
C LYS A 506 20.28 19.01 0.96
N GLY A 507 20.39 20.26 1.35
CA GLY A 507 19.72 21.40 0.73
C GLY A 507 18.37 21.74 1.33
N ASN A 508 17.73 22.73 0.76
CA ASN A 508 16.48 23.27 1.28
C ASN A 508 15.40 23.40 0.21
N VAL A 509 14.15 23.33 0.67
CA VAL A 509 12.95 23.58 -0.14
C VAL A 509 12.09 24.64 0.53
N SER A 510 11.48 25.51 -0.28
CA SER A 510 10.49 26.50 0.18
C SER A 510 9.48 26.76 -0.93
N GLY A 511 8.34 27.36 -0.58
CA GLY A 511 7.34 27.74 -1.57
C GLY A 511 5.91 27.43 -1.14
N LYS A 512 5.00 27.56 -2.08
CA LYS A 512 3.57 27.26 -1.89
C LYS A 512 2.99 26.60 -3.13
N MET A 513 2.06 25.68 -2.91
CA MET A 513 1.35 24.97 -3.98
C MET A 513 -0.11 24.79 -3.60
N SER A 514 -0.99 25.02 -4.53
CA SER A 514 -2.41 24.72 -4.43
C SER A 514 -2.81 23.75 -5.52
N ILE A 515 -3.50 22.69 -5.14
CA ILE A 515 -4.07 21.67 -6.02
C ILE A 515 -5.59 21.83 -5.99
N ASN A 516 -6.24 21.84 -7.15
CA ASN A 516 -7.69 21.86 -7.29
C ASN A 516 -8.12 20.75 -8.25
N ASN A 517 -9.03 19.89 -7.80
CA ASN A 517 -9.51 18.72 -8.54
C ASN A 517 -11.05 18.65 -8.62
N HIS A 518 -11.70 19.81 -8.66
CA HIS A 518 -13.16 19.92 -8.85
C HIS A 518 -13.57 19.88 -10.34
N GLY A 519 -12.62 20.02 -11.25
CA GLY A 519 -12.84 20.01 -12.69
C GLY A 519 -12.70 18.63 -13.32
N LYS A 520 -12.73 18.60 -14.66
CA LYS A 520 -12.49 17.38 -15.45
C LYS A 520 -11.09 16.79 -15.21
N PHE A 521 -10.11 17.66 -14.97
CA PHE A 521 -8.72 17.31 -14.64
C PHE A 521 -8.25 18.11 -13.44
N PRO A 522 -7.39 17.54 -12.59
CA PRO A 522 -6.77 18.28 -11.49
C PRO A 522 -5.87 19.40 -12.04
N THR A 523 -5.90 20.52 -11.36
CA THR A 523 -5.06 21.68 -11.68
C THR A 523 -4.20 22.05 -10.48
N MET A 524 -3.02 22.62 -10.76
CA MET A 524 -2.09 23.07 -9.73
C MET A 524 -1.71 24.53 -9.97
N THR A 525 -1.59 25.28 -8.89
CA THR A 525 -1.09 26.66 -8.93
C THR A 525 -0.10 26.88 -7.80
N GLY A 526 0.96 27.60 -8.06
CA GLY A 526 1.94 27.92 -7.01
C GLY A 526 3.38 27.81 -7.50
N GLU A 527 4.28 27.88 -6.54
CA GLU A 527 5.71 27.94 -6.80
C GLU A 527 6.50 27.26 -5.68
N PHE A 528 7.45 26.41 -6.06
CA PHE A 528 8.46 25.84 -5.16
C PHE A 528 9.86 26.20 -5.61
N ALA A 529 10.75 26.43 -4.65
CA ALA A 529 12.17 26.63 -4.86
C ALA A 529 12.96 25.54 -4.14
N LEU A 530 13.95 24.99 -4.82
CA LEU A 530 14.94 24.05 -4.29
C LEU A 530 16.30 24.74 -4.29
N ASN A 531 17.03 24.71 -3.17
CA ASN A 531 18.33 25.35 -3.03
C ASN A 531 19.35 24.33 -2.51
N LYS A 532 20.46 24.16 -3.24
CA LYS A 532 21.61 23.28 -2.88
C LYS A 532 21.21 21.85 -2.56
N VAL A 533 20.21 21.31 -3.28
CA VAL A 533 19.65 19.97 -3.07
C VAL A 533 20.48 18.93 -3.80
N PHE A 534 20.79 17.81 -3.15
CA PHE A 534 21.48 16.68 -3.74
C PHE A 534 20.54 15.49 -3.90
N VAL A 535 20.57 14.85 -5.09
CA VAL A 535 19.81 13.65 -5.44
C VAL A 535 20.81 12.52 -5.68
N PRO A 536 21.11 11.66 -4.68
CA PRO A 536 22.22 10.69 -4.74
C PRO A 536 22.09 9.71 -5.89
N ALA A 537 20.94 9.09 -6.08
CA ALA A 537 20.71 8.04 -7.08
C ALA A 537 21.10 8.47 -8.51
N GLN A 538 20.94 9.75 -8.83
CA GLN A 538 21.29 10.33 -10.12
C GLN A 538 22.60 11.12 -10.09
N ARG A 539 23.26 11.22 -8.91
CA ARG A 539 24.41 12.12 -8.69
C ARG A 539 24.13 13.54 -9.16
N LEU A 540 22.91 14.00 -8.92
CA LEU A 540 22.41 15.30 -9.33
C LEU A 540 22.49 16.29 -8.19
N TYR A 541 23.29 17.32 -8.31
CA TYR A 541 23.33 18.46 -7.40
C TYR A 541 22.56 19.63 -8.01
N ILE A 542 21.44 19.97 -7.44
CA ILE A 542 20.60 21.11 -7.82
C ILE A 542 21.10 22.32 -7.04
N ARG A 543 21.79 23.22 -7.69
CA ARG A 543 22.24 24.48 -7.10
C ARG A 543 21.02 25.34 -6.77
N LYS A 544 20.12 25.45 -7.73
CA LYS A 544 18.86 26.18 -7.62
C LYS A 544 17.84 25.60 -8.59
N ALA A 545 16.62 25.39 -8.11
CA ALA A 545 15.50 25.08 -8.99
C ALA A 545 14.25 25.85 -8.56
N LYS A 546 13.42 26.16 -9.53
CA LYS A 546 12.15 26.83 -9.35
C LYS A 546 11.09 26.08 -10.13
N LEU A 547 10.08 25.59 -9.42
CA LEU A 547 8.89 25.01 -10.02
C LEU A 547 7.78 26.05 -9.96
N LYS A 548 7.09 26.27 -11.07
CA LYS A 548 5.90 27.12 -11.15
C LYS A 548 4.77 26.31 -11.75
N ALA A 549 3.68 26.14 -10.99
CA ALA A 549 2.49 25.45 -11.47
C ALA A 549 1.41 26.45 -11.88
N GLU A 550 0.84 26.26 -13.07
CA GLU A 550 -0.26 27.05 -13.64
C GLU A 550 -1.28 26.09 -14.27
N GLY A 551 -2.30 25.73 -13.51
CA GLY A 551 -3.26 24.72 -13.93
C GLY A 551 -2.66 23.31 -13.90
N ASN A 552 -2.71 22.58 -15.00
CA ASN A 552 -2.06 21.28 -15.14
C ASN A 552 -0.62 21.38 -15.69
N LYS A 553 -0.17 22.60 -16.00
CA LYS A 553 1.18 22.88 -16.50
C LYS A 553 2.10 23.24 -15.36
N ILE A 554 3.21 22.50 -15.21
CA ILE A 554 4.25 22.76 -14.24
C ILE A 554 5.52 23.14 -15.00
N GLY A 555 5.91 24.41 -14.91
CA GLY A 555 7.19 24.89 -15.37
C GLY A 555 8.28 24.55 -14.37
N LEU A 556 9.43 24.12 -14.84
CA LEU A 556 10.63 23.86 -14.06
C LEU A 556 11.83 24.54 -14.68
N VAL A 557 12.47 25.41 -13.90
CA VAL A 557 13.78 25.96 -14.24
C VAL A 557 14.75 25.45 -13.20
N SER A 558 15.85 24.83 -13.61
CA SER A 558 16.83 24.24 -12.72
C SER A 558 18.24 24.42 -13.24
N GLU A 559 19.18 24.64 -12.36
CA GLU A 559 20.60 24.70 -12.64
C GLU A 559 21.39 23.97 -11.55
N GLY A 560 22.49 23.35 -11.93
CA GLY A 560 23.29 22.60 -10.97
C GLY A 560 24.41 21.81 -11.64
N ARG A 561 24.70 20.64 -11.09
CA ARG A 561 25.67 19.69 -11.60
C ARG A 561 25.04 18.30 -11.70
N PHE A 562 25.23 17.65 -12.81
CA PHE A 562 24.92 16.24 -13.01
C PHE A 562 26.23 15.49 -13.17
N ARG A 563 26.54 14.58 -12.25
CA ARG A 563 27.80 13.83 -12.23
C ARG A 563 29.04 14.72 -12.41
N ARG A 564 29.12 15.84 -11.70
CA ARG A 564 30.16 16.90 -11.75
C ARG A 564 30.03 17.91 -12.90
N GLU A 565 29.25 17.61 -13.96
CA GLU A 565 29.07 18.52 -15.09
C GLU A 565 27.92 19.50 -14.85
N GLN A 566 28.11 20.74 -15.25
CA GLN A 566 27.10 21.78 -15.08
C GLN A 566 25.94 21.58 -16.06
N TYR A 567 24.71 21.75 -15.58
CA TYR A 567 23.52 21.73 -16.39
C TYR A 567 22.62 22.94 -16.14
N LYS A 568 21.84 23.29 -17.15
CA LYS A 568 20.68 24.17 -17.06
C LYS A 568 19.50 23.48 -17.69
N PHE A 569 18.39 23.49 -16.99
CA PHE A 569 17.13 22.88 -17.41
C PHE A 569 16.03 23.94 -17.37
N ASP A 570 15.29 24.08 -18.44
CA ASP A 570 14.11 24.93 -18.54
C ASP A 570 13.05 24.19 -19.36
N GLY A 571 11.87 24.02 -18.80
CA GLY A 571 10.81 23.33 -19.49
C GLY A 571 9.54 23.19 -18.65
N TYR A 572 8.57 22.49 -19.19
CA TYR A 572 7.34 22.22 -18.46
C TYR A 572 6.83 20.78 -18.65
N VAL A 573 6.13 20.33 -17.63
CA VAL A 573 5.42 19.06 -17.64
C VAL A 573 3.92 19.31 -17.54
N VAL A 574 3.13 18.39 -18.05
CA VAL A 574 1.69 18.33 -17.78
C VAL A 574 1.46 17.23 -16.75
N ASN A 575 0.91 17.61 -15.61
CA ASN A 575 0.65 16.69 -14.50
C ASN A 575 -0.84 16.75 -14.13
N GLU A 576 -1.52 15.62 -14.30
CA GLU A 576 -2.93 15.43 -13.95
C GLU A 576 -3.10 14.76 -12.58
N LEU A 577 -2.09 14.84 -11.69
CA LEU A 577 -2.00 14.14 -10.40
C LEU A 577 -2.13 12.62 -10.52
N ARG A 578 -1.73 12.09 -11.66
CA ARG A 578 -1.65 10.64 -11.93
C ARG A 578 -0.41 10.34 -12.77
N LEU A 579 0.05 9.13 -12.70
CA LEU A 579 1.10 8.64 -13.57
C LEU A 579 0.54 8.24 -14.95
N PRO A 580 1.31 8.40 -15.99
CA PRO A 580 2.66 8.98 -16.05
C PRO A 580 2.69 10.53 -15.99
N ILE A 581 3.81 11.08 -15.51
CA ILE A 581 4.11 12.50 -15.66
C ILE A 581 4.48 12.76 -17.13
N ILE A 582 3.80 13.68 -17.79
CA ILE A 582 4.02 13.98 -19.21
C ILE A 582 4.87 15.24 -19.35
N VAL A 583 6.09 15.08 -19.83
CA VAL A 583 7.02 16.16 -20.16
C VAL A 583 6.74 16.62 -21.59
N LYS A 584 6.23 17.83 -21.75
CA LYS A 584 5.71 18.33 -23.04
C LYS A 584 6.76 19.05 -23.87
N ASP A 585 7.48 19.99 -23.27
CA ASP A 585 8.48 20.80 -23.98
C ASP A 585 9.55 21.22 -22.99
N VAL A 586 10.76 20.73 -23.20
CA VAL A 586 11.89 20.91 -22.29
C VAL A 586 13.12 21.30 -23.06
N ASN A 587 13.86 22.25 -22.53
CA ASN A 587 15.20 22.58 -22.95
C ASN A 587 16.20 22.18 -21.85
N LEU A 588 17.02 21.22 -22.13
CA LEU A 588 18.11 20.79 -21.25
C LEU A 588 19.44 21.26 -21.86
N THR A 589 20.13 22.13 -21.13
CA THR A 589 21.48 22.57 -21.51
C THR A 589 22.48 22.00 -20.51
N VAL A 590 23.51 21.32 -21.03
CA VAL A 590 24.64 20.81 -20.27
C VAL A 590 25.88 21.51 -20.77
N ASP A 591 26.64 22.13 -19.87
CA ASP A 591 27.79 22.94 -20.27
C ASP A 591 28.95 22.06 -20.72
N ASN A 592 29.19 20.95 -20.02
CA ASN A 592 30.24 19.97 -20.36
C ASN A 592 29.83 18.57 -19.88
N ILE A 593 30.34 17.50 -20.52
CA ILE A 593 30.07 16.13 -20.14
C ILE A 593 31.28 15.23 -20.45
N ASP A 594 31.65 14.36 -19.51
CA ASP A 594 32.60 13.30 -19.71
C ASP A 594 31.87 11.95 -19.83
N VAL A 595 31.70 11.52 -21.08
CA VAL A 595 30.89 10.32 -21.37
C VAL A 595 31.62 9.03 -20.89
N ALA A 596 32.95 9.00 -20.96
CA ALA A 596 33.70 7.83 -20.48
C ALA A 596 33.47 7.58 -19.00
N LYS A 597 33.57 8.62 -18.16
CA LYS A 597 33.32 8.52 -16.72
C LYS A 597 31.84 8.14 -16.41
N ILE A 598 30.91 8.55 -17.27
CA ILE A 598 29.51 8.14 -17.10
C ILE A 598 29.32 6.65 -17.36
N LEU A 599 29.98 6.11 -18.39
CA LEU A 599 29.88 4.70 -18.78
C LEU A 599 30.62 3.77 -17.82
N GLU A 600 31.84 4.15 -17.39
CA GLU A 600 32.64 3.39 -16.43
C GLU A 600 31.93 3.16 -15.08
N GLN A 601 31.17 4.15 -14.61
CA GLN A 601 30.40 4.08 -13.38
C GLN A 601 29.15 3.21 -13.49
N GLY A 602 28.73 2.82 -14.69
CA GLY A 602 27.63 1.85 -14.91
C GLY A 602 28.07 0.39 -14.83
N GLN A 603 29.39 0.12 -14.79
CA GLN A 603 29.94 -1.24 -14.74
C GLN A 603 30.32 -1.73 -13.34
N GLY A 604 29.97 -0.99 -12.27
CA GLY A 604 30.27 -1.37 -10.88
C GLY A 604 29.80 -2.78 -10.55
N GLU A 605 30.77 -3.60 -10.19
CA GLU A 605 30.80 -5.03 -9.97
C GLU A 605 29.58 -5.63 -9.25
N ASN A 606 29.19 -6.83 -9.71
CA ASN A 606 28.33 -7.79 -9.00
C ASN A 606 29.04 -8.38 -7.76
N ASN A 607 29.24 -7.60 -6.70
CA ASN A 607 29.65 -8.09 -5.39
C ASN A 607 28.69 -7.59 -4.32
N THR A 608 27.59 -8.30 -4.20
CA THR A 608 26.52 -8.11 -3.21
C THR A 608 26.78 -8.89 -1.93
N GLU A 609 27.85 -8.70 -1.21
CA GLU A 609 27.93 -9.29 0.14
C GLU A 609 28.61 -8.46 1.24
N ASN A 610 29.18 -7.28 1.00
CA ASN A 610 29.93 -6.56 2.04
C ASN A 610 29.56 -5.07 2.24
N ALA A 611 28.40 -4.60 1.79
CA ALA A 611 28.00 -3.18 1.91
C ALA A 611 27.23 -2.82 3.19
N ALA A 612 27.04 -3.74 4.14
CA ALA A 612 26.17 -3.54 5.31
C ALA A 612 26.87 -3.00 6.58
N GLN A 613 28.15 -2.66 6.57
CA GLN A 613 28.87 -2.34 7.81
C GLN A 613 29.62 -1.00 7.90
N ALA A 614 29.54 -0.11 6.94
CA ALA A 614 30.34 1.12 6.94
C ALA A 614 29.55 2.44 6.94
N PHE A 615 28.59 2.61 7.83
CA PHE A 615 27.96 3.93 8.07
C PHE A 615 27.92 4.31 9.56
N VAL A 616 29.08 4.63 10.11
CA VAL A 616 29.15 5.47 11.32
C VAL A 616 30.28 6.48 11.13
N SER A 617 29.87 7.76 11.17
CA SER A 617 30.68 8.97 11.43
C SER A 617 31.85 9.28 10.52
N THR A 618 31.79 10.40 9.83
CA THR A 618 32.63 11.61 10.06
C THR A 618 32.41 12.56 8.89
N GLY A 619 32.22 13.85 9.21
CA GLY A 619 32.15 14.90 8.20
C GLY A 619 33.53 15.17 7.61
N VAL A 620 33.79 14.57 6.44
CA VAL A 620 34.88 14.97 5.57
C VAL A 620 34.35 14.93 4.14
N GLU A 621 34.51 16.04 3.45
CA GLU A 621 34.22 16.15 2.02
C GLU A 621 35.15 15.22 1.24
N GLY A 622 34.56 14.29 0.49
CA GLY A 622 35.27 13.47 -0.52
C GLY A 622 35.39 12.02 -0.14
N GLU A 623 34.42 11.24 -0.60
CA GLU A 623 34.67 9.94 -1.22
C GLU A 623 33.32 9.42 -1.75
N GLU A 624 33.28 9.15 -3.05
CA GLU A 624 32.09 8.76 -3.79
C GLU A 624 31.90 7.24 -3.67
N GLU A 625 30.88 6.81 -2.96
CA GLU A 625 30.44 5.42 -3.00
C GLU A 625 29.70 5.14 -4.32
N SER A 626 30.04 4.02 -4.95
CA SER A 626 29.40 3.52 -6.17
C SER A 626 28.02 2.94 -5.86
N GLU A 627 26.98 3.78 -5.84
CA GLU A 627 25.60 3.30 -5.81
C GLU A 627 25.14 2.91 -7.22
N ILE A 628 24.66 1.67 -7.36
CA ILE A 628 24.05 1.16 -8.59
C ILE A 628 22.77 1.94 -8.87
N MET A 629 22.63 2.52 -10.07
CA MET A 629 21.38 3.19 -10.45
C MET A 629 20.20 2.23 -10.36
N PRO A 630 19.11 2.62 -9.71
CA PRO A 630 17.91 1.81 -9.66
C PRO A 630 17.39 1.54 -11.09
N PRO A 631 16.78 0.39 -11.35
CA PRO A 631 16.23 0.07 -12.67
C PRO A 631 15.15 1.09 -13.06
N PHE A 632 15.12 1.47 -14.34
CA PHE A 632 14.10 2.37 -14.86
C PHE A 632 12.71 1.74 -14.69
N GLN A 633 11.78 2.49 -14.09
CA GLN A 633 10.40 2.06 -13.91
C GLN A 633 9.53 2.60 -15.05
N LYS A 634 8.96 1.67 -15.81
CA LYS A 634 8.03 1.96 -16.91
C LYS A 634 6.74 2.64 -16.41
N GLY A 635 6.21 3.57 -17.19
CA GLY A 635 4.94 4.23 -16.89
C GLY A 635 5.01 5.36 -15.87
N LEU A 636 6.22 5.78 -15.43
CA LEU A 636 6.35 6.93 -14.53
C LEU A 636 6.43 8.26 -15.27
N ILE A 637 7.18 8.29 -16.36
CA ILE A 637 7.46 9.52 -17.11
C ILE A 637 7.33 9.25 -18.61
N ILE A 638 6.72 10.17 -19.32
CA ILE A 638 6.70 10.26 -20.80
C ILE A 638 7.33 11.59 -21.18
N ILE A 639 8.26 11.59 -22.12
CA ILE A 639 8.85 12.81 -22.69
C ILE A 639 8.38 12.91 -24.14
N GLU A 640 7.44 13.83 -24.40
CA GLU A 640 6.95 14.05 -25.76
C GLU A 640 7.95 14.86 -26.60
N LYS A 641 8.61 15.84 -25.97
CA LYS A 641 9.63 16.66 -26.62
C LYS A 641 10.62 17.20 -25.60
N CYS A 642 11.89 16.93 -25.83
CA CYS A 642 12.97 17.56 -25.11
C CYS A 642 14.08 17.97 -26.09
N SER A 643 14.49 19.22 -26.06
CA SER A 643 15.64 19.73 -26.79
C SER A 643 16.86 19.70 -25.88
N LEU A 644 17.81 18.83 -26.18
CA LEU A 644 19.08 18.71 -25.47
C LEU A 644 20.14 19.56 -26.15
N ASN A 645 20.72 20.49 -25.42
CA ASN A 645 21.85 21.31 -25.85
C ASN A 645 23.07 20.96 -25.01
N LEU A 646 24.04 20.29 -25.62
CA LEU A 646 25.31 19.97 -24.99
C LEU A 646 26.38 20.86 -25.61
N LEU A 647 26.91 21.80 -24.81
CA LEU A 647 27.84 22.79 -25.31
C LEU A 647 29.22 22.19 -25.60
N LYS A 648 29.72 21.37 -24.69
CA LYS A 648 31.00 20.67 -24.82
C LYS A 648 30.93 19.29 -24.19
N GLY A 649 31.74 18.39 -24.64
CA GLY A 649 31.92 17.12 -24.02
C GLY A 649 33.18 16.39 -24.46
N VAL A 650 33.54 15.35 -23.76
CA VAL A 650 34.67 14.50 -24.04
C VAL A 650 34.29 13.03 -23.87
N TYR A 651 34.76 12.20 -24.75
CA TYR A 651 34.76 10.76 -24.62
C TYR A 651 36.17 10.26 -24.82
N LYS A 652 36.81 9.81 -23.73
CA LYS A 652 38.26 9.55 -23.74
C LYS A 652 39.04 10.79 -24.25
N GLU A 653 39.63 10.74 -25.45
CA GLU A 653 40.34 11.86 -26.04
C GLU A 653 39.57 12.62 -27.11
N ILE A 654 38.34 12.18 -27.46
CA ILE A 654 37.50 12.83 -28.46
C ILE A 654 36.73 13.99 -27.81
N ASN A 655 37.01 15.20 -28.27
CA ASN A 655 36.19 16.35 -27.94
C ASN A 655 35.00 16.45 -28.89
N PHE A 656 33.84 16.75 -28.34
CA PHE A 656 32.65 17.07 -29.12
C PHE A 656 31.98 18.32 -28.55
N ALA A 657 31.24 19.04 -29.39
CA ALA A 657 30.60 20.29 -29.00
C ALA A 657 29.31 20.54 -29.82
N ASN A 658 28.55 21.52 -29.35
CA ASN A 658 27.36 22.05 -30.05
C ASN A 658 26.37 20.94 -30.44
N ILE A 659 26.15 19.96 -29.58
CA ILE A 659 25.11 18.96 -29.79
C ILE A 659 23.74 19.58 -29.51
N HIS A 660 22.94 19.73 -30.57
CA HIS A 660 21.53 20.04 -30.48
C HIS A 660 20.76 18.77 -30.86
N ALA A 661 20.09 18.15 -29.87
CA ALA A 661 19.39 16.91 -30.09
C ALA A 661 17.95 16.98 -29.61
N ASP A 662 17.06 16.38 -30.38
CA ASP A 662 15.68 16.12 -29.95
C ASP A 662 15.62 14.77 -29.23
N MET A 663 14.99 14.74 -28.10
CA MET A 663 14.82 13.56 -27.27
C MET A 663 13.35 13.30 -26.95
N THR A 664 12.94 12.04 -27.03
CA THR A 664 11.61 11.56 -26.61
C THR A 664 11.75 10.30 -25.77
N LEU A 665 10.83 10.10 -24.85
CA LEU A 665 10.71 8.87 -24.05
C LEU A 665 9.25 8.45 -24.02
N ASP A 666 8.95 7.26 -24.50
CA ASP A 666 7.58 6.77 -24.54
C ASP A 666 7.15 6.08 -23.24
N LYS A 667 5.89 5.67 -23.18
CA LYS A 667 5.28 4.99 -22.03
C LYS A 667 5.92 3.61 -21.73
N ASP A 668 6.53 2.99 -22.72
CA ASP A 668 7.14 1.66 -22.59
C ASP A 668 8.61 1.75 -22.17
N GLY A 669 9.14 2.97 -22.02
CA GLY A 669 10.51 3.21 -21.58
C GLY A 669 11.52 3.25 -22.72
N VAL A 670 11.06 3.47 -23.95
CA VAL A 670 11.94 3.61 -25.12
C VAL A 670 12.33 5.09 -25.30
N LEU A 671 13.60 5.36 -25.10
CA LEU A 671 14.24 6.66 -25.30
C LEU A 671 14.71 6.79 -26.74
N ASN A 672 14.31 7.85 -27.42
CA ASN A 672 14.84 8.22 -28.72
C ASN A 672 15.55 9.56 -28.61
N LEU A 673 16.78 9.65 -29.14
CA LEU A 673 17.54 10.88 -29.22
C LEU A 673 18.10 11.03 -30.62
N LYS A 674 17.95 12.21 -31.19
CA LYS A 674 18.39 12.52 -32.54
C LYS A 674 19.05 13.88 -32.60
N SER A 675 20.30 13.95 -33.10
CA SER A 675 20.98 15.17 -33.45
C SER A 675 21.38 15.14 -34.94
N ASN A 676 21.02 16.17 -35.66
CA ASN A 676 21.26 16.24 -37.10
C ASN A 676 22.66 16.77 -37.40
N ARG A 677 23.28 17.50 -36.48
CA ARG A 677 24.63 18.06 -36.66
C ARG A 677 25.22 18.44 -35.29
N PHE A 678 26.46 18.05 -35.08
CA PHE A 678 27.29 18.56 -34.01
C PHE A 678 28.77 18.46 -34.37
N ASP A 679 29.64 19.09 -33.62
CA ASP A 679 31.05 19.10 -33.84
C ASP A 679 31.71 17.96 -33.07
N ILE A 680 32.61 17.21 -33.67
CA ILE A 680 33.35 16.09 -33.06
C ILE A 680 34.70 15.92 -33.72
N ALA A 681 35.78 15.79 -32.94
CA ALA A 681 37.10 15.50 -33.44
C ALA A 681 37.46 16.36 -34.68
N ASP A 682 37.29 17.68 -34.59
CA ASP A 682 37.52 18.68 -35.64
C ASP A 682 36.67 18.54 -36.91
N GLY A 683 35.67 17.71 -36.92
CA GLY A 683 34.71 17.50 -38.01
C GLY A 683 33.29 17.61 -37.51
N ILE A 684 32.35 17.11 -38.31
CA ILE A 684 30.91 17.16 -38.02
C ILE A 684 30.30 15.76 -37.94
N SER A 685 29.23 15.65 -37.17
CA SER A 685 28.58 14.37 -36.95
C SER A 685 27.06 14.47 -36.87
N THR A 686 26.40 13.33 -37.06
CA THR A 686 24.98 13.09 -36.79
C THR A 686 24.84 11.96 -35.82
N LEU A 687 23.88 12.06 -34.91
CA LEU A 687 23.65 11.06 -33.86
C LEU A 687 22.19 10.60 -33.83
N ARG A 688 21.98 9.31 -33.71
CA ARG A 688 20.69 8.72 -33.33
C ARG A 688 20.93 7.67 -32.27
N VAL A 689 20.18 7.77 -31.18
CA VAL A 689 20.18 6.78 -30.10
C VAL A 689 18.75 6.32 -29.91
N ASN A 690 18.56 5.01 -29.86
CA ASN A 690 17.33 4.38 -29.41
C ASN A 690 17.69 3.46 -28.25
N ALA A 691 17.07 3.66 -27.08
CA ALA A 691 17.41 2.92 -25.88
C ALA A 691 16.13 2.44 -25.19
N ASP A 692 15.96 1.13 -25.12
CA ASP A 692 14.98 0.51 -24.23
C ASP A 692 15.57 0.47 -22.82
N LEU A 693 15.16 1.40 -21.99
CA LEU A 693 15.67 1.57 -20.62
C LEU A 693 15.18 0.48 -19.66
N VAL A 694 14.08 -0.20 -19.99
CA VAL A 694 13.52 -1.30 -19.20
C VAL A 694 14.31 -2.59 -19.43
N ASN A 695 14.49 -2.95 -20.71
CA ASN A 695 15.21 -4.15 -21.11
C ASN A 695 16.71 -3.94 -21.23
N ARG A 696 17.17 -2.69 -21.08
CA ARG A 696 18.58 -2.29 -21.22
C ARG A 696 19.17 -2.67 -22.57
N ILE A 697 18.45 -2.39 -23.64
CA ILE A 697 18.86 -2.57 -25.02
C ILE A 697 19.12 -1.19 -25.62
N TYR A 698 20.31 -1.00 -26.16
CA TYR A 698 20.76 0.29 -26.69
C TYR A 698 21.11 0.15 -28.16
N HIS A 699 20.72 1.10 -28.97
CA HIS A 699 21.12 1.19 -30.38
C HIS A 699 21.65 2.59 -30.66
N LEU A 700 22.84 2.69 -31.16
CA LEU A 700 23.57 3.90 -31.48
C LEU A 700 23.90 3.92 -32.96
N ARG A 701 23.49 4.99 -33.63
CA ARG A 701 23.91 5.27 -35.01
C ARG A 701 24.61 6.64 -35.07
N LEU A 702 25.92 6.62 -35.36
CA LEU A 702 26.77 7.79 -35.43
C LEU A 702 27.31 7.92 -36.84
N GLY A 703 26.95 8.96 -37.56
CA GLY A 703 27.56 9.33 -38.84
C GLY A 703 28.58 10.45 -38.64
N VAL A 704 29.78 10.29 -39.15
CA VAL A 704 30.88 11.27 -39.03
C VAL A 704 31.36 11.73 -40.40
N LYS A 705 31.76 12.98 -40.47
CA LYS A 705 32.32 13.58 -41.72
C LYS A 705 33.44 14.55 -41.35
N ASP A 706 34.57 14.40 -42.06
CA ASP A 706 35.78 15.25 -41.97
C ASP A 706 36.37 15.29 -40.52
N VAL A 707 36.16 14.20 -39.74
CA VAL A 707 36.69 14.09 -38.38
C VAL A 707 38.15 13.68 -38.36
N ASP A 708 38.85 14.01 -37.29
CA ASP A 708 40.21 13.53 -37.07
C ASP A 708 40.21 12.00 -36.88
N SER A 709 40.84 11.28 -37.81
CA SER A 709 40.86 9.83 -37.78
C SER A 709 41.68 9.26 -36.62
N ASN A 710 42.72 9.96 -36.19
CA ASN A 710 43.57 9.53 -35.09
C ASN A 710 42.82 9.48 -33.74
N LEU A 711 42.14 10.56 -33.44
CA LEU A 711 41.28 10.62 -32.25
C LEU A 711 40.17 9.55 -32.27
N MET A 712 39.52 9.38 -33.43
CA MET A 712 38.45 8.40 -33.57
C MET A 712 38.93 6.96 -33.42
N ALA A 713 40.07 6.59 -34.07
CA ALA A 713 40.64 5.25 -33.99
C ALA A 713 41.09 4.92 -32.56
N THR A 714 41.75 5.85 -31.89
CA THR A 714 42.21 5.68 -30.50
C THR A 714 41.04 5.45 -29.55
N ALA A 715 40.01 6.28 -29.62
CA ALA A 715 38.90 6.22 -28.69
C ALA A 715 37.97 5.00 -28.93
N ILE A 716 37.73 4.62 -30.18
CA ILE A 716 36.82 3.53 -30.54
C ILE A 716 37.51 2.17 -30.51
N LEU A 717 38.69 2.07 -31.09
CA LEU A 717 39.38 0.81 -31.26
C LEU A 717 40.51 0.58 -30.23
N GLY A 718 40.77 1.55 -29.36
CA GLY A 718 41.88 1.49 -28.39
C GLY A 718 43.26 1.47 -29.04
N LEU A 719 43.36 1.78 -30.34
CA LEU A 719 44.62 1.78 -31.06
C LEU A 719 45.43 3.02 -30.67
N PRO A 720 46.76 2.89 -30.50
CA PRO A 720 47.60 4.05 -30.26
C PRO A 720 47.53 5.02 -31.45
N ARG A 721 47.78 6.30 -31.23
CA ARG A 721 47.75 7.36 -32.24
C ARG A 721 48.72 7.06 -33.40
N GLN A 722 48.21 6.45 -34.45
CA GLN A 722 49.02 5.97 -35.57
C GLN A 722 48.50 6.40 -36.95
N ILE A 723 47.26 6.88 -37.06
CA ILE A 723 46.62 7.20 -38.33
C ILE A 723 46.08 8.61 -38.29
N SER A 724 46.69 9.54 -38.99
CA SER A 724 46.20 10.90 -39.22
C SER A 724 45.39 10.96 -40.51
N GLY A 725 44.56 11.96 -40.66
CA GLY A 725 43.75 12.22 -41.85
C GLY A 725 42.32 12.57 -41.49
N LYS A 726 41.54 12.91 -42.53
CA LYS A 726 40.14 13.22 -42.37
C LYS A 726 39.27 11.98 -42.65
N ALA A 727 38.50 11.61 -41.65
CA ALA A 727 37.63 10.45 -41.74
C ALA A 727 36.16 10.83 -41.97
N LYS A 728 35.48 10.01 -42.76
CA LYS A 728 34.02 9.94 -42.81
C LYS A 728 33.60 8.48 -42.51
N GLY A 729 32.45 8.31 -41.88
CA GLY A 729 32.03 6.96 -41.56
C GLY A 729 30.65 6.88 -40.96
N LEU A 730 30.22 5.65 -40.77
CA LEU A 730 28.99 5.28 -40.10
C LEU A 730 29.28 4.19 -39.08
N ILE A 731 28.92 4.43 -37.84
CA ILE A 731 28.92 3.47 -36.75
C ILE A 731 27.46 3.17 -36.44
N ASP A 732 27.06 1.92 -36.56
CA ASP A 732 25.70 1.46 -36.34
C ASP A 732 25.79 0.23 -35.42
N ILE A 733 25.65 0.46 -34.10
CA ILE A 733 25.89 -0.54 -33.08
C ILE A 733 24.73 -0.64 -32.09
N SER A 734 24.51 -1.83 -31.58
CA SER A 734 23.61 -2.11 -30.49
C SER A 734 24.35 -2.76 -29.33
N ALA A 735 23.85 -2.57 -28.13
CA ALA A 735 24.34 -3.22 -26.93
C ALA A 735 23.12 -3.80 -26.16
N ASP A 736 23.33 -4.98 -25.61
CA ASP A 736 22.38 -5.62 -24.70
C ASP A 736 22.62 -5.22 -23.22
N LYS A 737 21.86 -5.82 -22.31
CA LYS A 737 21.97 -5.61 -20.85
C LYS A 737 23.35 -5.94 -20.27
N SER A 738 24.14 -6.77 -20.95
CA SER A 738 25.53 -7.14 -20.59
C SER A 738 26.56 -6.23 -21.26
N LEU A 739 26.10 -5.16 -21.96
CA LEU A 739 26.93 -4.24 -22.74
C LEU A 739 27.75 -4.91 -23.83
N LYS A 740 27.29 -6.06 -24.32
CA LYS A 740 27.88 -6.70 -25.49
C LYS A 740 27.50 -5.94 -26.75
N LEU A 741 28.49 -5.50 -27.48
CA LEU A 741 28.35 -4.69 -28.68
C LEU A 741 28.16 -5.58 -29.93
N ASN A 742 27.14 -5.23 -30.72
CA ASN A 742 26.84 -5.85 -32.01
C ASN A 742 26.58 -4.76 -33.04
N GLY A 743 26.95 -4.94 -34.31
CA GLY A 743 26.63 -4.01 -35.37
C GLY A 743 27.67 -3.88 -36.47
N ASP A 744 27.59 -2.78 -37.19
CA ASP A 744 28.40 -2.53 -38.38
C ASP A 744 29.14 -1.17 -38.24
N ILE A 745 30.41 -1.16 -38.65
CA ILE A 745 31.25 0.04 -38.73
C ILE A 745 31.74 0.17 -40.15
N LYS A 746 31.50 1.32 -40.78
CA LYS A 746 32.04 1.64 -42.11
C LYS A 746 32.75 2.98 -42.05
N PHE A 747 33.93 3.06 -42.62
CA PHE A 747 34.70 4.30 -42.63
C PHE A 747 35.55 4.47 -43.88
N GLU A 748 35.87 5.70 -44.20
CA GLU A 748 36.85 6.10 -45.23
C GLU A 748 37.69 7.25 -44.64
N ILE A 749 38.99 7.14 -44.74
CA ILE A 749 39.94 8.17 -44.31
C ILE A 749 40.74 8.59 -45.53
N LYS A 750 40.90 9.88 -45.73
CA LYS A 750 41.61 10.45 -46.88
C LYS A 750 42.78 11.30 -46.43
N ASP A 751 43.77 11.39 -47.36
CA ASP A 751 44.88 12.32 -47.31
C ASP A 751 45.59 12.33 -45.97
N GLY A 752 45.94 11.14 -45.49
CA GLY A 752 46.48 10.97 -44.16
C GLY A 752 47.91 10.40 -44.14
N THR A 753 48.40 10.34 -42.90
CA THR A 753 49.68 9.70 -42.62
C THR A 753 49.49 8.63 -41.55
N ILE A 754 50.30 7.56 -41.67
CA ILE A 754 50.43 6.57 -40.59
C ILE A 754 51.71 6.96 -39.84
N GLU A 755 51.54 7.59 -38.69
CA GLU A 755 52.66 7.93 -37.79
C GLU A 755 53.04 6.68 -37.00
N GLN A 756 54.34 6.48 -36.80
CA GLN A 756 54.91 5.25 -36.23
C GLN A 756 54.63 4.03 -37.10
N VAL A 757 55.34 3.94 -38.20
CA VAL A 757 55.35 2.77 -39.06
C VAL A 757 56.02 1.58 -38.34
N GLY A 758 56.21 1.69 -37.01
CA GLY A 758 56.81 0.64 -36.17
C GLY A 758 56.27 -0.74 -36.41
N TYR A 759 54.94 -0.81 -36.64
CA TYR A 759 54.30 -2.06 -37.04
C TYR A 759 54.69 -2.53 -38.45
N VAL A 760 54.55 -1.67 -39.43
CA VAL A 760 54.98 -1.94 -40.83
C VAL A 760 56.50 -2.00 -40.89
N GLU A 761 57.15 -1.14 -40.13
CA GLU A 761 58.64 -1.12 -39.99
C GLU A 761 59.15 -2.37 -39.29
N TYR A 762 58.45 -2.86 -38.23
CA TYR A 762 58.79 -4.14 -37.59
C TYR A 762 58.51 -5.32 -38.50
N ILE A 763 57.41 -5.36 -39.24
CA ILE A 763 57.11 -6.35 -40.26
C ILE A 763 58.20 -6.35 -41.32
N LEU A 764 58.65 -5.21 -41.75
CA LEU A 764 59.71 -5.04 -42.79
C LEU A 764 61.09 -5.29 -42.26
N LYS A 765 61.42 -4.93 -41.02
CA LYS A 765 62.63 -5.31 -40.32
C LYS A 765 62.71 -6.82 -40.13
N VAL A 766 61.68 -7.46 -39.66
CA VAL A 766 61.60 -8.91 -39.52
C VAL A 766 61.71 -9.57 -40.90
N ALA A 767 61.01 -9.04 -41.93
CA ALA A 767 61.14 -9.54 -43.29
C ALA A 767 62.58 -9.40 -43.85
N SER A 768 63.24 -8.30 -43.54
CA SER A 768 64.68 -8.08 -43.97
C SER A 768 65.61 -8.98 -43.21
N LEU A 769 65.44 -9.26 -41.94
CA LEU A 769 66.19 -10.18 -41.12
C LEU A 769 66.19 -11.64 -41.69
N PHE A 770 65.01 -12.08 -42.10
CA PHE A 770 64.82 -13.41 -42.69
C PHE A 770 65.42 -13.50 -44.09
N ARG A 771 65.71 -12.34 -44.76
CA ARG A 771 66.22 -12.33 -46.10
C ARG A 771 67.80 -12.32 -46.22
N ASN A 772 68.43 -11.61 -45.30
CA ASN A 772 69.85 -11.50 -45.34
C ASN A 772 70.49 -11.19 -43.98
N PRO A 773 70.89 -12.19 -43.17
CA PRO A 773 71.49 -11.96 -41.87
C PRO A 773 72.76 -11.14 -41.93
N LEU A 774 73.42 -11.10 -43.09
CA LEU A 774 74.69 -10.36 -43.31
C LEU A 774 74.47 -8.89 -43.70
N ALA A 775 73.24 -8.47 -44.10
CA ALA A 775 72.96 -7.09 -44.42
C ALA A 775 72.85 -6.18 -43.18
N MET A 776 72.79 -6.75 -42.01
CA MET A 776 72.80 -6.01 -40.75
C MET A 776 74.18 -5.40 -40.41
N VAL A 777 75.20 -5.69 -41.17
CA VAL A 777 76.59 -5.25 -40.91
C VAL A 777 76.91 -3.90 -41.59
N SER A 778 76.06 -3.39 -42.47
CA SER A 778 76.24 -2.09 -43.15
C SER A 778 75.48 -0.94 -42.47
N PRO A 779 76.21 0.08 -41.96
CA PRO A 779 75.51 1.26 -41.33
C PRO A 779 74.61 2.03 -42.28
N SER A 780 74.85 2.00 -43.58
CA SER A 780 74.04 2.68 -44.61
C SER A 780 72.69 1.98 -44.81
N THR A 781 72.66 0.65 -44.78
CA THR A 781 71.39 -0.11 -44.90
C THR A 781 70.52 0.07 -43.69
N VAL A 782 71.09 0.24 -42.49
CA VAL A 782 70.38 0.54 -41.27
C VAL A 782 69.82 1.98 -41.29
N MET A 783 70.60 2.94 -41.83
CA MET A 783 70.13 4.33 -41.93
C MET A 783 69.07 4.48 -43.02
N ASP A 784 69.07 3.75 -44.09
CA ASP A 784 68.02 3.80 -45.12
C ASP A 784 66.71 3.14 -44.64
N LEU A 785 66.83 2.18 -43.71
CA LEU A 785 65.69 1.57 -43.04
C LEU A 785 65.05 2.50 -41.96
N VAL A 786 65.82 3.44 -41.42
CA VAL A 786 65.38 4.38 -40.39
C VAL A 786 64.75 5.64 -41.00
N ASN A 787 65.08 5.98 -42.26
CA ASN A 787 64.60 7.11 -43.02
C ASN A 787 63.38 6.76 -43.91
N ILE A 788 62.42 5.99 -43.40
CA ILE A 788 61.15 5.78 -44.13
C ILE A 788 60.39 7.10 -44.07
N PRO A 789 60.00 7.69 -45.22
CA PRO A 789 59.11 8.85 -45.25
C PRO A 789 57.78 8.51 -44.48
N GLU A 790 57.29 9.46 -43.72
CA GLU A 790 55.95 9.37 -43.10
C GLU A 790 55.00 8.63 -44.02
N GLY A 791 54.36 7.53 -43.54
CA GLY A 791 53.55 6.66 -44.38
C GLY A 791 52.28 7.38 -44.85
N ARG A 792 52.43 8.20 -45.92
CA ARG A 792 51.29 8.87 -46.55
C ARG A 792 50.43 7.86 -47.26
N PHE A 793 49.13 8.03 -47.12
CA PHE A 793 48.12 7.27 -47.88
C PHE A 793 47.11 8.22 -48.50
N ASP A 794 46.52 7.84 -49.61
CA ASP A 794 45.46 8.64 -50.25
C ASP A 794 44.09 8.33 -49.71
N ILE A 795 43.87 7.02 -49.48
CA ILE A 795 42.58 6.58 -48.93
C ILE A 795 42.71 5.24 -48.15
N ILE A 796 42.05 5.19 -47.00
CA ILE A 796 41.76 3.95 -46.27
C ILE A 796 40.24 3.77 -46.19
N LYS A 797 39.77 2.56 -46.55
CA LYS A 797 38.32 2.20 -46.37
C LYS A 797 38.22 0.96 -45.52
N GLY A 798 37.33 0.96 -44.58
CA GLY A 798 37.05 -0.17 -43.69
C GLY A 798 35.58 -0.49 -43.57
N GLU A 799 35.29 -1.77 -43.52
CA GLU A 799 33.98 -2.34 -43.13
C GLU A 799 34.24 -3.38 -42.07
N MET A 800 33.56 -3.27 -40.96
CA MET A 800 33.67 -4.17 -39.81
C MET A 800 32.31 -4.59 -39.35
N LYS A 801 32.16 -5.89 -39.03
CA LYS A 801 30.97 -6.44 -38.40
C LYS A 801 31.33 -6.90 -37.00
N LEU A 802 30.66 -6.30 -36.03
CA LEU A 802 30.85 -6.54 -34.60
C LEU A 802 29.79 -7.50 -34.10
N GLU A 803 30.15 -8.54 -33.36
CA GLU A 803 29.28 -9.49 -32.70
C GLU A 803 29.87 -9.85 -31.33
N ASP A 804 29.14 -9.61 -30.25
CA ASP A 804 29.55 -9.87 -28.86
C ASP A 804 30.92 -9.29 -28.48
N ASN A 805 31.14 -8.00 -28.76
CA ASN A 805 32.42 -7.30 -28.59
C ASN A 805 33.59 -7.81 -29.47
N VAL A 806 33.30 -8.69 -30.42
CA VAL A 806 34.29 -9.21 -31.33
C VAL A 806 34.01 -8.72 -32.74
N ILE A 807 34.94 -8.06 -33.38
CA ILE A 807 34.92 -7.78 -34.83
C ILE A 807 35.15 -9.10 -35.56
N LYS A 808 34.07 -9.81 -35.88
CA LYS A 808 34.20 -11.14 -36.53
C LYS A 808 34.55 -11.06 -37.97
N ARG A 809 34.19 -9.97 -38.62
CA ARG A 809 34.52 -9.71 -40.02
C ARG A 809 35.07 -8.30 -40.13
N MET A 810 36.35 -8.23 -40.54
CA MET A 810 37.04 -6.98 -40.82
C MET A 810 37.51 -7.01 -42.25
N LYS A 811 37.22 -5.99 -43.00
CA LYS A 811 37.80 -5.73 -44.32
C LYS A 811 38.25 -4.29 -44.36
N ILE A 812 39.56 -4.07 -44.42
CA ILE A 812 40.15 -2.75 -44.55
C ILE A 812 41.01 -2.72 -45.80
N THR A 813 40.84 -1.72 -46.61
CA THR A 813 41.69 -1.49 -47.79
C THR A 813 42.40 -0.12 -47.64
N SER A 814 43.66 -0.07 -48.01
CA SER A 814 44.40 1.21 -48.11
C SER A 814 45.06 1.36 -49.48
N SER A 815 45.13 2.59 -49.97
CA SER A 815 45.88 2.93 -51.17
C SER A 815 46.77 4.15 -50.93
N ALA A 816 47.94 4.08 -51.46
CA ALA A 816 48.92 5.15 -51.55
C ALA A 816 49.67 5.02 -52.91
N ALA A 817 50.44 5.98 -53.30
CA ALA A 817 51.09 6.00 -54.62
C ALA A 817 51.89 4.69 -54.91
N GLU A 818 52.65 4.19 -53.95
CA GLU A 818 53.53 3.01 -54.10
C GLU A 818 53.07 1.81 -53.30
N LEU A 819 52.06 1.91 -52.46
CA LEU A 819 51.61 0.86 -51.53
C LEU A 819 50.11 0.73 -51.48
N ALA A 820 49.61 -0.47 -51.55
CA ALA A 820 48.20 -0.76 -51.33
C ALA A 820 48.02 -1.96 -50.36
N SER A 821 47.04 -1.97 -49.54
CA SER A 821 46.83 -3.06 -48.61
C SER A 821 45.38 -3.50 -48.57
N LEU A 822 45.18 -4.77 -48.21
CA LEU A 822 43.90 -5.38 -47.90
C LEU A 822 44.03 -6.19 -46.63
N ILE A 823 43.24 -5.88 -45.63
CA ILE A 823 43.25 -6.53 -44.34
C ILE A 823 41.90 -7.24 -44.14
N TYR A 824 41.97 -8.52 -43.84
CA TYR A 824 40.84 -9.33 -43.40
C TYR A 824 41.14 -9.93 -42.03
N GLY A 825 40.10 -10.07 -41.21
CA GLY A 825 40.26 -10.86 -40.00
C GLY A 825 39.24 -10.63 -38.93
N ARG A 826 39.64 -11.02 -37.77
CA ARG A 826 38.92 -10.91 -36.52
C ARG A 826 39.73 -10.12 -35.50
N TYR A 827 39.06 -9.33 -34.69
CA TYR A 827 39.66 -8.59 -33.56
C TYR A 827 38.69 -8.56 -32.38
N ASP A 828 39.19 -8.95 -31.22
CA ASP A 828 38.46 -8.94 -29.97
C ASP A 828 38.73 -7.63 -29.23
N LEU A 829 37.67 -6.82 -29.02
CA LEU A 829 37.76 -5.52 -28.35
C LEU A 829 38.04 -5.62 -26.85
N THR A 830 37.84 -6.81 -26.26
CA THR A 830 38.02 -7.01 -24.82
C THR A 830 39.43 -7.46 -24.47
N THR A 831 39.97 -8.37 -25.27
CA THR A 831 41.31 -8.98 -25.03
C THR A 831 42.40 -8.40 -25.90
N ASN A 832 42.05 -7.58 -26.89
CA ASN A 832 42.92 -7.08 -27.94
C ASN A 832 43.53 -8.19 -28.83
N ASP A 833 43.03 -9.42 -28.76
CA ASP A 833 43.47 -10.52 -29.60
C ASP A 833 42.95 -10.37 -31.02
N ALA A 834 43.85 -10.53 -31.98
CA ALA A 834 43.52 -10.45 -33.39
C ALA A 834 43.97 -11.70 -34.14
N THR A 835 43.17 -12.06 -35.15
CA THR A 835 43.60 -13.02 -36.17
C THR A 835 43.41 -12.34 -37.52
N LEU A 836 44.51 -11.79 -38.08
CA LEU A 836 44.47 -10.97 -39.29
C LEU A 836 45.28 -11.59 -40.43
N ARG A 837 44.76 -11.36 -41.64
CA ARG A 837 45.50 -11.60 -42.90
C ARG A 837 45.67 -10.25 -43.59
N ILE A 838 46.90 -9.81 -43.71
CA ILE A 838 47.28 -8.52 -44.30
C ILE A 838 47.98 -8.79 -45.63
N TYR A 839 47.34 -8.41 -46.69
CA TYR A 839 47.94 -8.46 -48.04
C TYR A 839 48.47 -7.06 -48.36
N THR A 840 49.77 -6.96 -48.57
CA THR A 840 50.47 -5.70 -48.90
C THR A 840 51.09 -5.78 -50.30
N LYS A 841 50.66 -4.86 -51.14
CA LYS A 841 51.11 -4.71 -52.52
C LYS A 841 52.04 -3.53 -52.59
N PHE A 842 53.20 -3.74 -53.18
CA PHE A 842 54.25 -2.74 -53.40
C PHE A 842 54.48 -2.53 -54.89
N SER A 843 54.73 -1.26 -55.34
CA SER A 843 55.08 -0.91 -56.72
C SER A 843 56.38 -1.48 -57.13
N GLY A 844 56.43 -1.95 -58.37
CA GLY A 844 57.75 -2.43 -58.96
C GLY A 844 58.66 -1.28 -59.42
N LYS A 845 58.18 -0.07 -59.49
CA LYS A 845 58.88 1.14 -59.98
C LYS A 845 59.28 2.09 -58.88
N GLY A 846 59.01 1.80 -57.66
CA GLY A 846 59.15 2.72 -56.50
C GLY A 846 60.59 3.08 -56.23
N LYS A 847 60.84 4.38 -56.04
CA LYS A 847 62.11 4.90 -55.47
C LYS A 847 61.94 4.93 -53.96
N GLY A 848 62.91 4.53 -53.19
CA GLY A 848 62.83 4.46 -51.74
C GLY A 848 62.63 3.05 -51.25
N PHE A 849 61.75 2.84 -50.23
CA PHE A 849 61.60 1.57 -49.52
C PHE A 849 61.17 0.41 -50.45
N ALA A 850 60.24 0.65 -51.39
CA ALA A 850 59.87 -0.33 -52.41
C ALA A 850 61.03 -0.71 -53.30
N GLY A 851 61.96 0.19 -53.62
CA GLY A 851 63.20 -0.05 -54.33
C GLY A 851 64.17 -0.88 -53.52
N VAL A 852 64.31 -0.64 -52.21
CA VAL A 852 65.13 -1.41 -51.29
C VAL A 852 64.64 -2.85 -51.19
N LEU A 853 63.37 -3.06 -51.04
CA LEU A 853 62.73 -4.39 -51.03
C LEU A 853 62.91 -5.12 -52.33
N ARG A 854 62.87 -4.44 -53.47
CA ARG A 854 63.15 -5.02 -54.79
C ARG A 854 64.57 -5.49 -54.92
N ASN A 855 65.55 -4.70 -54.51
CA ASN A 855 66.95 -5.01 -54.61
C ASN A 855 67.37 -6.13 -53.67
N ILE A 856 66.78 -6.26 -52.49
CA ILE A 856 67.05 -7.35 -51.60
C ILE A 856 66.49 -8.68 -52.12
N SER A 857 65.48 -8.65 -53.00
CA SER A 857 64.67 -9.83 -53.33
C SER A 857 65.15 -10.61 -54.54
N LEU A 858 66.09 -10.10 -55.34
CA LEU A 858 66.22 -10.61 -56.73
C LEU A 858 67.14 -11.76 -56.95
N ASN A 859 68.09 -12.09 -56.10
CA ASN A 859 69.16 -13.05 -56.57
C ASN A 859 69.37 -14.33 -55.78
N SER A 860 68.77 -14.67 -54.69
CA SER A 860 69.05 -15.87 -53.93
C SER A 860 67.88 -16.79 -53.51
N ILE A 861 66.63 -16.35 -53.63
CA ILE A 861 65.50 -17.14 -53.20
C ILE A 861 64.42 -17.32 -54.33
N ALA A 862 64.60 -16.60 -55.45
CA ALA A 862 63.60 -16.52 -56.52
C ALA A 862 63.35 -17.86 -57.26
N THR A 863 64.25 -18.83 -57.28
CA THR A 863 64.08 -20.04 -58.04
C THR A 863 63.22 -21.11 -57.33
N LYS A 864 63.28 -21.20 -56.04
CA LYS A 864 62.38 -22.14 -55.28
C LYS A 864 60.97 -21.59 -54.96
N LEU A 865 60.83 -20.28 -54.89
CA LEU A 865 59.56 -19.63 -54.62
C LEU A 865 58.66 -19.40 -55.84
N SER A 866 59.26 -19.47 -57.09
CA SER A 866 58.45 -19.16 -58.29
C SER A 866 57.43 -20.27 -58.67
N ILE A 867 57.72 -21.54 -58.37
CA ILE A 867 56.80 -22.62 -58.66
C ILE A 867 55.62 -22.65 -57.64
N SER A 868 55.98 -22.46 -56.42
CA SER A 868 55.00 -22.27 -55.34
C SER A 868 54.14 -20.99 -55.57
N ALA A 869 54.72 -19.90 -55.99
CA ALA A 869 53.98 -18.62 -56.21
C ALA A 869 52.93 -18.69 -57.32
N ARG A 870 53.06 -19.56 -58.34
CA ARG A 870 52.08 -19.71 -59.42
C ARG A 870 50.83 -20.45 -58.99
N ASN A 871 50.95 -21.49 -58.18
CA ASN A 871 49.81 -22.20 -57.61
C ASN A 871 49.16 -21.39 -56.53
N GLU A 872 49.91 -20.60 -55.79
CA GLU A 872 49.38 -19.74 -54.74
C GLU A 872 48.72 -18.48 -55.31
N ARG A 873 49.05 -17.96 -56.45
CA ARG A 873 48.38 -16.88 -57.15
C ARG A 873 46.90 -17.26 -57.46
N ASN A 874 46.66 -18.46 -57.87
CA ASN A 874 45.31 -18.96 -58.14
C ASN A 874 44.55 -19.20 -56.84
N TYR A 875 45.21 -19.62 -55.78
CA TYR A 875 44.65 -19.82 -54.49
C TYR A 875 44.20 -18.49 -53.82
N TYR A 876 44.99 -17.42 -54.01
CA TYR A 876 44.63 -16.09 -53.47
C TYR A 876 44.06 -15.15 -54.52
N ALA A 877 43.54 -15.64 -55.64
CA ALA A 877 43.07 -14.82 -56.74
C ALA A 877 41.96 -13.85 -56.38
N ASN A 878 41.05 -14.31 -55.52
CA ASN A 878 39.93 -13.47 -55.02
C ASN A 878 40.43 -12.33 -54.15
N GLU A 879 41.32 -12.56 -53.21
CA GLU A 879 41.89 -11.52 -52.33
C GLU A 879 42.77 -10.56 -53.13
N LEU A 880 43.61 -11.08 -54.05
CA LEU A 880 44.46 -10.25 -54.89
C LEU A 880 43.66 -9.28 -55.75
N SER A 881 42.50 -9.69 -56.21
CA SER A 881 41.60 -8.83 -57.02
C SER A 881 40.96 -7.67 -56.22
N GLN A 882 40.93 -7.83 -54.90
CA GLN A 882 40.33 -6.84 -54.00
C GLN A 882 41.34 -5.84 -53.43
N ILE A 883 42.61 -6.03 -53.63
CA ILE A 883 43.65 -5.07 -53.25
C ILE A 883 43.54 -3.86 -54.19
N PRO A 884 43.44 -2.61 -53.69
CA PRO A 884 43.41 -1.45 -54.54
C PRO A 884 44.55 -1.39 -55.57
N THR A 885 44.27 -0.72 -56.69
CA THR A 885 45.34 -0.48 -57.73
C THR A 885 46.27 0.56 -57.20
N LEU A 886 47.60 0.39 -57.58
CA LEU A 886 48.64 1.36 -57.26
C LEU A 886 48.60 2.52 -58.27
N GLU A 887 48.66 3.75 -57.80
CA GLU A 887 48.74 4.93 -58.71
C GLU A 887 50.04 4.91 -59.55
N ALA A 888 51.12 4.43 -58.96
CA ALA A 888 52.46 4.29 -59.65
C ALA A 888 52.46 3.17 -60.71
N GLY A 889 51.37 2.45 -60.92
CA GLY A 889 51.16 1.37 -61.85
C GLY A 889 51.42 -0.01 -61.25
N GLU A 890 50.90 -1.04 -61.93
CA GLU A 890 50.90 -2.48 -61.45
C GLU A 890 52.10 -3.28 -61.99
N ASP A 891 52.89 -2.68 -62.87
CA ASP A 891 54.03 -3.38 -63.46
C ASP A 891 55.10 -3.78 -62.42
N GLY A 892 55.38 -5.07 -62.33
CA GLY A 892 56.39 -5.60 -61.41
C GLY A 892 55.94 -5.50 -59.94
N ALA A 893 54.68 -5.20 -59.67
CA ALA A 893 54.12 -5.15 -58.30
C ALA A 893 54.22 -6.50 -57.58
N GLN A 894 54.70 -6.47 -56.34
CA GLN A 894 54.81 -7.65 -55.47
C GLN A 894 53.77 -7.61 -54.33
N VAL A 895 53.21 -8.77 -53.99
CA VAL A 895 52.25 -8.88 -52.90
C VAL A 895 52.76 -9.83 -51.82
N PHE A 896 52.70 -9.40 -50.60
CA PHE A 896 53.07 -10.16 -49.43
C PHE A 896 51.86 -10.40 -48.57
N LEU A 897 51.72 -11.60 -48.03
CA LEU A 897 50.75 -11.98 -47.01
C LEU A 897 51.46 -12.01 -45.66
N THR A 898 50.94 -11.19 -44.72
CA THR A 898 51.34 -11.21 -43.32
C THR A 898 50.17 -11.79 -42.53
N LYS A 899 50.40 -12.75 -41.67
CA LYS A 899 49.45 -13.30 -40.71
C LYS A 899 49.83 -12.76 -39.34
N VAL A 900 48.78 -12.29 -38.66
CA VAL A 900 48.88 -11.80 -37.29
C VAL A 900 47.99 -12.69 -36.44
N ASP A 901 48.50 -13.19 -35.32
CA ASP A 901 47.72 -14.02 -34.40
C ASP A 901 48.18 -13.75 -32.97
N GLY A 902 47.23 -13.21 -32.14
CA GLY A 902 47.46 -12.84 -30.75
C GLY A 902 47.20 -11.37 -30.42
N ASP A 903 47.66 -10.91 -29.27
CA ASP A 903 47.49 -9.55 -28.77
C ASP A 903 48.26 -8.51 -29.61
N VAL A 904 47.51 -7.64 -30.31
CA VAL A 904 48.11 -6.63 -31.20
C VAL A 904 48.82 -5.50 -30.45
N LEU A 905 48.64 -5.35 -29.16
CA LEU A 905 49.36 -4.39 -28.33
C LEU A 905 50.75 -4.92 -27.90
N ASN A 906 50.95 -6.23 -27.99
CA ASN A 906 52.23 -6.89 -27.71
C ASN A 906 52.92 -7.31 -29.01
N TYR A 907 54.16 -6.90 -29.21
CA TYR A 907 54.94 -7.12 -30.47
C TYR A 907 55.22 -8.60 -30.78
N ASN A 908 54.73 -9.57 -30.01
CA ASN A 908 55.00 -11.03 -30.23
C ASN A 908 53.94 -11.73 -31.07
N PHE A 909 53.04 -10.98 -31.75
CA PHE A 909 51.86 -11.50 -32.46
C PHE A 909 52.12 -11.93 -33.91
N LEU A 910 53.25 -11.65 -34.51
CA LEU A 910 53.60 -12.05 -35.92
C LEU A 910 53.76 -13.55 -36.04
N SER A 911 52.79 -14.23 -36.67
CA SER A 911 52.86 -15.67 -36.87
C SER A 911 53.57 -16.09 -38.20
N SER A 912 53.44 -15.30 -39.23
CA SER A 912 54.14 -15.58 -40.49
C SER A 912 54.11 -14.40 -41.48
N LEU A 913 55.16 -14.34 -42.31
CA LEU A 913 55.23 -13.44 -43.46
C LEU A 913 55.60 -14.28 -44.73
N LYS A 914 54.77 -14.08 -45.78
CA LYS A 914 54.97 -14.83 -47.03
C LYS A 914 54.74 -13.94 -48.24
N ARG A 915 55.61 -14.05 -49.30
CA ARG A 915 55.35 -13.45 -50.59
C ARG A 915 54.41 -14.37 -51.39
N ILE A 916 53.29 -13.81 -51.91
CA ILE A 916 52.26 -14.54 -52.67
C ILE A 916 52.19 -14.11 -54.15
N LYS A 917 52.74 -12.96 -54.51
CA LYS A 917 52.84 -12.43 -55.91
C LYS A 917 54.11 -11.66 -56.14
#